data_fcee74d41651fe85d005226473907ecf
#
_entry.id   fcee74d41651fe85d005226473907ecf
#
_cell.length_a   1.000
_cell.length_b   1.000
_cell.length_c   1.000
_cell.angle_alpha   90.00
_cell.angle_beta   90.00
_cell.angle_gamma   90.00
#
_symmetry.space_group_name_H-M   'P 1'
#
loop_
_entity.id
_entity.type
_entity.pdbx_description
1 polymer ?
#
loop_
_entity_poly.entity_id
_entity_poly.type
_entity_poly.pdbx_seq_one_letter_code
_entity_poly.pdbx_strand_id
1 'polypeptide(L)'
;MGVGVETHVESAPSERTASDQLSPYGAKGCGLHVQMLGPLTISRDGVAQALPASRKVRALLAYLALAPRAVGRSHLCELLWDVPNDPRAELRWCLSKLRSLLDEPARRRIETVGDAITLDVADCFVDVVEIARATQEGIETLESSRLKLLSTLFAGDFLDGLEIDRNAQFNGWLTAQRRRFRVCHAAILEHLVRNLPSTSEEVFGYLETWLELAPFDRAAHEILLEALAHHRRIREGDEHLAATGRLFEAEGLDWTPIREMWRIARERQAKASPPSETGDRQATPAMGLADVAAVTPRRASIAVMPFVDHQDQSGSRGGFADGLTHDVITRLAKLRSLFVIAQGTVFALGERSIGAEAAGRTLNVDYVAGGSVLRQGDRVIVTVELSEARTARIVWTEVFDEKLDDAFQVLDEIGNRIVASIASEIETVERNRAILKPPNSLDAWEAYHRGLWHMYRFNKGDNDRAEHFFRVAVRLDPTFARAYAGLSFTHWQNAFQRWAEREHESNQAFETAGQSLIADDRDPAAHWAMGRALWLCGRRVESLTELETAVELSPNFALGHYMLAFVNSTSGDPRAAMRSSDHSRHLSPFDPMLFGMLGTRAMAHLRLGQFEEAADWAVKAAARPNAHVHILAIAAHCLALAGRVNEAHAFAAQIHKAVPDYRLDDFFSAFRFSPDAVSLFRKGAEQIRMA
;
A
#
# COMPACT_ATOMS: atom_id res chain seq x y z
N MET A 1 -5.19 -81.26 -33.10
CA MET A 1 -4.12 -81.12 -32.09
C MET A 1 -3.59 -79.68 -32.18
N GLY A 2 -3.80 -78.86 -31.16
CA GLY A 2 -3.36 -77.48 -31.13
C GLY A 2 -3.91 -76.84 -29.87
N VAL A 3 -3.11 -76.87 -28.85
CA VAL A 3 -3.45 -76.36 -27.49
C VAL A 3 -3.33 -74.83 -27.50
N GLY A 4 -4.44 -74.14 -27.22
CA GLY A 4 -4.43 -72.71 -26.99
C GLY A 4 -4.05 -72.39 -25.53
N VAL A 5 -3.09 -71.50 -25.35
CA VAL A 5 -2.68 -70.97 -24.09
C VAL A 5 -3.40 -69.60 -23.90
N GLU A 6 -4.35 -69.53 -22.97
CA GLU A 6 -4.93 -68.29 -22.50
C GLU A 6 -3.94 -67.60 -21.55
N THR A 7 -3.48 -66.40 -21.91
CA THR A 7 -2.74 -65.51 -21.03
C THR A 7 -3.73 -64.60 -20.32
N HIS A 8 -3.93 -64.81 -19.03
CA HIS A 8 -4.54 -63.85 -18.12
C HIS A 8 -3.71 -62.57 -18.03
N VAL A 9 -4.29 -61.44 -18.45
CA VAL A 9 -3.77 -60.12 -18.16
C VAL A 9 -4.42 -59.69 -16.85
N GLU A 10 -3.64 -59.64 -15.78
CA GLU A 10 -3.98 -58.96 -14.55
C GLU A 10 -4.08 -57.46 -14.81
N SER A 11 -5.28 -56.92 -14.67
CA SER A 11 -5.51 -55.48 -14.65
C SER A 11 -5.01 -54.91 -13.31
N ALA A 12 -4.08 -53.95 -13.37
CA ALA A 12 -3.63 -53.15 -12.26
C ALA A 12 -4.80 -52.36 -11.64
N PRO A 13 -4.79 -52.10 -10.31
CA PRO A 13 -5.86 -51.34 -9.68
C PRO A 13 -5.76 -49.87 -10.08
N SER A 14 -6.88 -49.34 -10.55
CA SER A 14 -7.09 -47.93 -10.85
C SER A 14 -6.76 -47.07 -9.62
N GLU A 15 -5.93 -46.07 -9.82
CA GLU A 15 -5.73 -44.97 -8.85
C GLU A 15 -7.08 -44.35 -8.46
N ARG A 16 -7.50 -44.64 -7.25
CA ARG A 16 -8.60 -43.92 -6.63
C ARG A 16 -8.10 -42.50 -6.32
N THR A 17 -8.61 -41.55 -7.06
CA THR A 17 -8.46 -40.12 -6.80
C THR A 17 -8.91 -39.80 -5.38
N ALA A 18 -8.18 -38.91 -4.72
CA ALA A 18 -8.35 -38.47 -3.33
C ALA A 18 -9.66 -37.67 -3.05
N SER A 19 -10.77 -38.06 -3.71
CA SER A 19 -12.10 -37.44 -3.64
C SER A 19 -13.12 -38.19 -2.77
N ASP A 20 -12.74 -39.31 -2.16
CA ASP A 20 -13.65 -40.16 -1.36
C ASP A 20 -13.44 -40.01 0.15
N GLN A 21 -12.96 -38.86 0.63
CA GLN A 21 -13.03 -38.56 2.07
C GLN A 21 -14.39 -37.89 2.37
N LEU A 22 -15.27 -38.69 2.90
CA LEU A 22 -16.58 -38.34 3.47
C LEU A 22 -16.53 -37.04 4.28
N SER A 23 -17.46 -36.12 3.99
CA SER A 23 -17.76 -34.94 4.80
C SER A 23 -18.00 -35.36 6.25
N PRO A 24 -17.20 -34.92 7.22
CA PRO A 24 -17.33 -35.30 8.64
C PRO A 24 -18.54 -34.65 9.33
N TYR A 25 -19.27 -33.81 8.63
CA TYR A 25 -20.48 -33.15 9.14
C TYR A 25 -21.73 -33.94 8.73
N GLY A 26 -22.21 -34.72 9.65
CA GLY A 26 -23.44 -35.50 9.50
C GLY A 26 -24.73 -34.67 9.45
N ALA A 27 -24.79 -33.67 8.56
CA ALA A 27 -26.02 -32.96 8.25
C ALA A 27 -26.83 -33.80 7.27
N LYS A 28 -27.84 -34.53 7.79
CA LYS A 28 -28.94 -35.07 6.99
C LYS A 28 -29.67 -33.88 6.36
N GLY A 29 -29.47 -33.61 5.06
CA GLY A 29 -30.50 -32.81 4.41
C GLY A 29 -30.11 -31.88 3.31
N CYS A 30 -28.97 -31.42 3.00
CA CYS A 30 -28.77 -30.67 1.76
C CYS A 30 -27.44 -31.00 1.09
N GLY A 31 -27.54 -31.39 -0.18
CA GLY A 31 -26.36 -31.69 -1.00
C GLY A 31 -25.52 -30.47 -1.43
N LEU A 32 -25.90 -29.23 -1.02
CA LEU A 32 -25.19 -28.03 -1.44
C LEU A 32 -24.10 -27.62 -0.41
N HIS A 33 -22.84 -27.66 -0.88
CA HIS A 33 -21.67 -27.25 -0.13
C HIS A 33 -21.01 -26.05 -0.82
N VAL A 34 -20.72 -25.00 -0.06
CA VAL A 34 -20.03 -23.79 -0.53
C VAL A 34 -18.78 -23.60 0.31
N GLN A 35 -17.63 -23.62 -0.33
CA GLN A 35 -16.33 -23.33 0.29
C GLN A 35 -15.83 -21.98 -0.14
N MET A 36 -15.39 -21.17 0.81
CA MET A 36 -14.87 -19.82 0.63
C MET A 36 -13.57 -19.58 1.38
N LEU A 37 -13.15 -20.48 2.29
CA LEU A 37 -11.87 -20.44 2.98
C LEU A 37 -10.79 -21.10 2.11
N GLY A 38 -10.39 -20.40 1.08
CA GLY A 38 -9.60 -20.78 -0.06
C GLY A 38 -10.25 -20.30 -1.35
N PRO A 39 -9.94 -20.87 -2.50
CA PRO A 39 -10.66 -20.61 -3.75
C PRO A 39 -12.15 -20.94 -3.60
N LEU A 40 -13.03 -20.07 -4.12
CA LEU A 40 -14.47 -20.35 -4.09
C LEU A 40 -14.78 -21.65 -4.83
N THR A 41 -15.43 -22.59 -4.17
CA THR A 41 -15.95 -23.81 -4.79
C THR A 41 -17.37 -24.08 -4.36
N ILE A 42 -18.16 -24.70 -5.24
CA ILE A 42 -19.53 -25.14 -4.96
C ILE A 42 -19.65 -26.60 -5.40
N SER A 43 -20.18 -27.44 -4.55
CA SER A 43 -20.54 -28.80 -4.90
C SER A 43 -21.98 -29.11 -4.49
N ARG A 44 -22.65 -29.97 -5.25
CA ARG A 44 -23.98 -30.47 -4.96
C ARG A 44 -23.98 -32.00 -4.98
N ASP A 45 -24.37 -32.59 -3.88
CA ASP A 45 -24.34 -34.06 -3.68
C ASP A 45 -22.96 -34.67 -3.98
N GLY A 46 -21.88 -33.97 -3.60
CA GLY A 46 -20.47 -34.37 -3.87
C GLY A 46 -19.98 -34.06 -5.28
N VAL A 47 -20.80 -33.53 -6.18
CA VAL A 47 -20.41 -33.20 -7.56
C VAL A 47 -20.10 -31.71 -7.68
N ALA A 48 -18.86 -31.38 -8.07
CA ALA A 48 -18.44 -29.99 -8.27
C ALA A 48 -19.30 -29.30 -9.34
N GLN A 49 -19.76 -28.10 -9.02
CA GLN A 49 -20.53 -27.25 -9.93
C GLN A 49 -19.63 -26.25 -10.63
N ALA A 50 -19.83 -26.06 -11.94
CA ALA A 50 -19.09 -25.05 -12.69
C ALA A 50 -19.47 -23.65 -12.22
N LEU A 51 -18.48 -22.90 -11.72
CA LEU A 51 -18.69 -21.52 -11.29
C LEU A 51 -18.90 -20.59 -12.49
N PRO A 52 -19.78 -19.57 -12.36
CA PRO A 52 -19.88 -18.52 -13.36
C PRO A 52 -18.54 -17.84 -13.60
N ALA A 53 -18.20 -17.55 -14.87
CA ALA A 53 -16.95 -16.90 -15.24
C ALA A 53 -16.85 -15.47 -14.65
N SER A 54 -17.99 -14.79 -14.46
CA SER A 54 -18.02 -13.42 -13.92
C SER A 54 -17.58 -13.36 -12.46
N ARG A 55 -16.51 -12.63 -12.18
CA ARG A 55 -16.02 -12.34 -10.82
C ARG A 55 -17.10 -11.66 -9.97
N LYS A 56 -17.91 -10.75 -10.56
CA LYS A 56 -18.99 -10.05 -9.85
C LYS A 56 -20.10 -11.00 -9.39
N VAL A 57 -20.43 -12.04 -10.15
CA VAL A 57 -21.40 -13.06 -9.73
C VAL A 57 -20.86 -13.83 -8.53
N ARG A 58 -19.58 -14.22 -8.55
CA ARG A 58 -18.94 -14.92 -7.43
C ARG A 58 -18.86 -14.04 -6.18
N ALA A 59 -18.52 -12.76 -6.35
CA ALA A 59 -18.47 -11.78 -5.28
C ALA A 59 -19.86 -11.52 -4.66
N LEU A 60 -20.89 -11.41 -5.48
CA LEU A 60 -22.28 -11.27 -5.01
C LEU A 60 -22.72 -12.48 -4.18
N LEU A 61 -22.38 -13.69 -4.62
CA LEU A 61 -22.65 -14.91 -3.85
C LEU A 61 -22.03 -14.86 -2.47
N ALA A 62 -20.71 -14.58 -2.43
CA ALA A 62 -19.95 -14.56 -1.18
C ALA A 62 -20.46 -13.48 -0.22
N TYR A 63 -20.80 -12.31 -0.75
CA TYR A 63 -21.35 -11.24 0.05
C TYR A 63 -22.71 -11.60 0.64
N LEU A 64 -23.62 -12.14 -0.17
CA LEU A 64 -24.96 -12.55 0.28
C LEU A 64 -24.92 -13.72 1.29
N ALA A 65 -23.96 -14.65 1.12
CA ALA A 65 -23.81 -15.79 2.04
C ALA A 65 -23.34 -15.36 3.45
N LEU A 66 -22.58 -14.26 3.54
CA LEU A 66 -22.12 -13.70 4.82
C LEU A 66 -23.04 -12.62 5.39
N ALA A 67 -24.01 -12.15 4.61
CA ALA A 67 -24.91 -11.09 5.05
C ALA A 67 -25.88 -11.61 6.14
N PRO A 68 -25.87 -11.02 7.35
CA PRO A 68 -26.74 -11.49 8.46
C PRO A 68 -28.19 -11.12 8.27
N ARG A 69 -28.49 -10.23 7.32
CA ARG A 69 -29.85 -9.69 7.03
C ARG A 69 -30.01 -9.45 5.54
N ALA A 70 -31.25 -9.23 5.12
CA ALA A 70 -31.59 -8.85 3.77
C ALA A 70 -30.81 -7.56 3.33
N VAL A 71 -30.24 -7.56 2.14
CA VAL A 71 -29.38 -6.49 1.61
C VAL A 71 -30.13 -5.70 0.54
N GLY A 72 -30.12 -4.37 0.64
CA GLY A 72 -30.74 -3.49 -0.35
C GLY A 72 -30.02 -3.51 -1.70
N ARG A 73 -30.80 -3.44 -2.80
CA ARG A 73 -30.24 -3.43 -4.17
C ARG A 73 -29.28 -2.27 -4.42
N SER A 74 -29.60 -1.09 -3.88
CA SER A 74 -28.76 0.11 -4.02
C SER A 74 -27.38 -0.15 -3.42
N HIS A 75 -27.33 -0.71 -2.21
CA HIS A 75 -26.07 -1.08 -1.56
C HIS A 75 -25.25 -2.11 -2.36
N LEU A 76 -25.91 -3.14 -2.92
CA LEU A 76 -25.22 -4.12 -3.76
C LEU A 76 -24.70 -3.51 -5.07
N CYS A 77 -25.45 -2.55 -5.63
CA CYS A 77 -24.99 -1.81 -6.80
C CYS A 77 -23.75 -0.96 -6.49
N GLU A 78 -23.75 -0.25 -5.37
CA GLU A 78 -22.60 0.54 -4.91
C GLU A 78 -21.38 -0.35 -4.60
N LEU A 79 -21.61 -1.49 -3.95
CA LEU A 79 -20.55 -2.42 -3.58
C LEU A 79 -19.85 -3.06 -4.78
N LEU A 80 -20.57 -3.40 -5.85
CA LEU A 80 -20.04 -4.23 -6.95
C LEU A 80 -19.81 -3.49 -8.26
N TRP A 81 -20.27 -2.24 -8.40
CA TRP A 81 -20.15 -1.45 -9.64
C TRP A 81 -19.74 -0.02 -9.37
N ASP A 82 -18.60 0.35 -9.89
CA ASP A 82 -17.94 1.66 -9.66
C ASP A 82 -18.28 2.71 -10.74
N VAL A 83 -19.00 2.36 -11.82
CA VAL A 83 -19.27 3.23 -12.98
C VAL A 83 -20.72 3.11 -13.51
N PRO A 84 -21.30 4.20 -14.04
CA PRO A 84 -22.73 4.39 -14.24
C PRO A 84 -23.36 3.72 -15.49
N ASN A 85 -23.00 2.48 -15.81
CA ASN A 85 -23.73 1.70 -16.81
C ASN A 85 -24.76 0.82 -16.10
N ASP A 86 -25.98 1.30 -15.96
CA ASP A 86 -27.13 0.64 -15.35
C ASP A 86 -26.78 -0.51 -14.35
N PRO A 87 -26.23 -0.21 -13.15
CA PRO A 87 -25.82 -1.23 -12.19
C PRO A 87 -26.98 -2.14 -11.78
N ARG A 88 -28.23 -1.64 -11.91
CA ARG A 88 -29.45 -2.42 -11.59
C ARG A 88 -29.73 -3.50 -12.63
N ALA A 89 -29.43 -3.25 -13.91
CA ALA A 89 -29.54 -4.29 -14.95
C ALA A 89 -28.47 -5.37 -14.77
N GLU A 90 -27.24 -4.94 -14.51
CA GLU A 90 -26.12 -5.85 -14.18
C GLU A 90 -26.41 -6.71 -12.95
N LEU A 91 -26.94 -6.11 -11.87
CA LEU A 91 -27.35 -6.85 -10.68
C LEU A 91 -28.44 -7.86 -10.98
N ARG A 92 -29.46 -7.50 -11.79
CA ARG A 92 -30.51 -8.45 -12.22
C ARG A 92 -29.92 -9.63 -12.97
N TRP A 93 -28.96 -9.38 -13.86
CA TRP A 93 -28.28 -10.44 -14.59
C TRP A 93 -27.46 -11.34 -13.66
N CYS A 94 -26.71 -10.78 -12.72
CA CYS A 94 -25.94 -11.53 -11.72
C CYS A 94 -26.88 -12.42 -10.87
N LEU A 95 -27.99 -11.88 -10.39
CA LEU A 95 -29.00 -12.64 -9.62
C LEU A 95 -29.63 -13.77 -10.44
N SER A 96 -29.87 -13.55 -11.74
CA SER A 96 -30.36 -14.61 -12.63
C SER A 96 -29.37 -15.76 -12.74
N LYS A 97 -28.06 -15.45 -12.86
CA LYS A 97 -26.99 -16.46 -12.90
C LYS A 97 -26.87 -17.23 -11.57
N LEU A 98 -26.96 -16.54 -10.45
CA LEU A 98 -26.94 -17.19 -9.13
C LEU A 98 -28.16 -18.06 -8.91
N ARG A 99 -29.37 -17.64 -9.33
CA ARG A 99 -30.57 -18.46 -9.25
C ARG A 99 -30.42 -19.74 -10.08
N SER A 100 -29.91 -19.66 -11.29
CA SER A 100 -29.68 -20.85 -12.11
C SER A 100 -28.63 -21.82 -11.52
N LEU A 101 -27.76 -21.36 -10.63
CA LEU A 101 -26.74 -22.16 -9.97
C LEU A 101 -27.25 -22.76 -8.65
N LEU A 102 -28.02 -21.99 -7.88
CA LEU A 102 -28.37 -22.32 -6.49
C LEU A 102 -29.81 -22.80 -6.31
N ASP A 103 -30.79 -22.27 -7.08
CA ASP A 103 -32.19 -22.61 -6.95
C ASP A 103 -32.44 -24.04 -7.41
N GLU A 104 -33.44 -24.67 -6.76
CA GLU A 104 -33.96 -26.00 -7.07
C GLU A 104 -35.42 -25.90 -7.53
N PRO A 105 -35.96 -26.89 -8.26
CA PRO A 105 -37.34 -26.85 -8.71
C PRO A 105 -38.35 -26.66 -7.59
N ALA A 106 -38.04 -27.19 -6.39
CA ALA A 106 -38.89 -27.13 -5.20
C ALA A 106 -38.53 -25.98 -4.25
N ARG A 107 -37.39 -25.28 -4.45
CA ARG A 107 -36.87 -24.30 -3.50
C ARG A 107 -36.13 -23.15 -4.16
N ARG A 108 -36.57 -21.94 -3.90
CA ARG A 108 -35.87 -20.72 -4.27
C ARG A 108 -34.96 -20.30 -3.11
N ARG A 109 -33.65 -20.23 -3.36
CA ARG A 109 -32.65 -19.81 -2.37
C ARG A 109 -32.41 -18.32 -2.37
N ILE A 110 -32.61 -17.66 -3.53
CA ILE A 110 -32.46 -16.21 -3.65
C ILE A 110 -33.84 -15.58 -3.67
N GLU A 111 -34.22 -15.02 -2.53
CA GLU A 111 -35.48 -14.31 -2.36
C GLU A 111 -35.31 -12.82 -2.60
N THR A 112 -36.33 -12.18 -3.11
CA THR A 112 -36.36 -10.73 -3.35
C THR A 112 -37.70 -10.21 -2.84
N VAL A 113 -37.65 -9.36 -1.81
CA VAL A 113 -38.83 -8.72 -1.22
C VAL A 113 -38.67 -7.21 -1.35
N GLY A 114 -39.40 -6.60 -2.27
CA GLY A 114 -39.22 -5.18 -2.61
C GLY A 114 -37.80 -4.89 -3.15
N ASP A 115 -37.05 -4.03 -2.47
CA ASP A 115 -35.68 -3.69 -2.80
C ASP A 115 -34.64 -4.58 -2.08
N ALA A 116 -35.06 -5.44 -1.18
CA ALA A 116 -34.20 -6.30 -0.37
C ALA A 116 -33.97 -7.67 -1.03
N ILE A 117 -32.75 -8.18 -0.92
CA ILE A 117 -32.30 -9.48 -1.44
C ILE A 117 -31.76 -10.31 -0.29
N THR A 118 -32.14 -11.57 -0.21
CA THR A 118 -31.67 -12.54 0.80
C THR A 118 -31.21 -13.81 0.10
N LEU A 119 -30.16 -14.43 0.59
CA LEU A 119 -29.72 -15.77 0.22
C LEU A 119 -30.02 -16.73 1.38
N ASP A 120 -30.88 -17.72 1.16
CA ASP A 120 -31.17 -18.77 2.12
C ASP A 120 -30.15 -19.91 2.00
N VAL A 121 -29.27 -20.02 3.02
CA VAL A 121 -28.26 -21.07 3.18
C VAL A 121 -28.46 -21.91 4.41
N ALA A 122 -29.62 -21.86 5.04
CA ALA A 122 -29.91 -22.48 6.35
C ALA A 122 -29.70 -24.01 6.37
N ASP A 123 -29.91 -24.68 5.23
CA ASP A 123 -29.71 -26.12 5.05
C ASP A 123 -28.49 -26.48 4.21
N CYS A 124 -27.63 -25.49 3.92
CA CYS A 124 -26.40 -25.67 3.16
C CYS A 124 -25.20 -25.77 4.12
N PHE A 125 -24.21 -26.49 3.71
CA PHE A 125 -22.91 -26.37 4.35
C PHE A 125 -22.14 -25.18 3.75
N VAL A 126 -21.80 -24.20 4.56
CA VAL A 126 -20.99 -23.04 4.17
C VAL A 126 -19.88 -22.86 5.20
N ASP A 127 -18.64 -23.11 4.80
CA ASP A 127 -17.46 -23.12 5.70
C ASP A 127 -17.33 -21.85 6.54
N VAL A 128 -17.47 -20.67 5.94
CA VAL A 128 -17.41 -19.37 6.64
C VAL A 128 -18.54 -19.19 7.67
N VAL A 129 -19.71 -19.77 7.43
CA VAL A 129 -20.83 -19.73 8.37
C VAL A 129 -20.57 -20.64 9.55
N GLU A 130 -19.96 -21.82 9.32
CA GLU A 130 -19.54 -22.73 10.39
C GLU A 130 -18.48 -22.09 11.29
N ILE A 131 -17.46 -21.44 10.71
CA ILE A 131 -16.45 -20.68 11.48
C ILE A 131 -17.10 -19.53 12.26
N ALA A 132 -18.00 -18.76 11.63
CA ALA A 132 -18.68 -17.67 12.32
C ALA A 132 -19.52 -18.16 13.49
N ARG A 133 -20.21 -19.30 13.35
CA ARG A 133 -21.00 -19.96 14.41
C ARG A 133 -20.09 -20.42 15.56
N ALA A 134 -18.99 -21.12 15.25
CA ALA A 134 -18.02 -21.56 16.23
C ALA A 134 -17.42 -20.38 17.04
N THR A 135 -17.17 -19.26 16.35
CA THR A 135 -16.68 -18.03 17.00
C THR A 135 -17.72 -17.41 17.93
N GLN A 136 -19.02 -17.47 17.57
CA GLN A 136 -20.12 -16.97 18.41
C GLN A 136 -20.40 -17.88 19.64
N GLU A 137 -20.21 -19.19 19.50
CA GLU A 137 -20.32 -20.17 20.58
C GLU A 137 -19.16 -20.06 21.59
N GLY A 138 -18.05 -19.45 21.19
CA GLY A 138 -16.82 -19.32 21.97
C GLY A 138 -15.85 -20.46 21.66
N ILE A 139 -14.76 -20.16 20.93
CA ILE A 139 -13.73 -21.13 20.50
C ILE A 139 -13.16 -21.89 21.70
N GLU A 140 -13.02 -21.21 22.84
CA GLU A 140 -12.52 -21.75 24.10
C GLU A 140 -13.39 -22.85 24.72
N THR A 141 -14.65 -22.96 24.33
CA THR A 141 -15.59 -23.96 24.85
C THR A 141 -15.65 -25.23 24.00
N LEU A 142 -14.98 -25.23 22.83
CA LEU A 142 -15.07 -26.31 21.86
C LEU A 142 -14.11 -27.46 22.18
N GLU A 143 -14.56 -28.69 21.96
CA GLU A 143 -13.72 -29.87 22.08
C GLU A 143 -12.61 -29.92 21.01
N SER A 144 -11.45 -30.54 21.34
CA SER A 144 -10.31 -30.68 20.43
C SER A 144 -10.67 -31.35 19.10
N SER A 145 -11.61 -32.31 19.11
CA SER A 145 -12.14 -32.96 17.91
C SER A 145 -12.83 -31.96 16.97
N ARG A 146 -13.62 -31.05 17.52
CA ARG A 146 -14.30 -29.99 16.77
C ARG A 146 -13.33 -28.96 16.27
N LEU A 147 -12.35 -28.54 17.08
CA LEU A 147 -11.28 -27.60 16.68
C LEU A 147 -10.45 -28.16 15.52
N LYS A 148 -10.04 -29.44 15.58
CA LYS A 148 -9.35 -30.11 14.46
C LYS A 148 -10.15 -30.03 13.17
N LEU A 149 -11.44 -30.32 13.25
CA LEU A 149 -12.31 -30.29 12.11
C LEU A 149 -12.48 -28.88 11.54
N LEU A 150 -12.64 -27.86 12.40
CA LEU A 150 -12.73 -26.46 11.96
C LEU A 150 -11.43 -25.98 11.31
N SER A 151 -10.26 -26.40 11.81
CA SER A 151 -8.97 -26.05 11.20
C SER A 151 -8.79 -26.61 9.79
N THR A 152 -9.39 -27.77 9.48
CA THR A 152 -9.33 -28.35 8.11
C THR A 152 -10.18 -27.60 7.09
N LEU A 153 -11.06 -26.70 7.51
CA LEU A 153 -11.87 -25.89 6.59
C LEU A 153 -11.05 -24.80 5.90
N PHE A 154 -9.91 -24.43 6.45
CA PHE A 154 -9.04 -23.40 5.90
C PHE A 154 -8.09 -24.00 4.85
N ALA A 155 -8.50 -23.96 3.59
CA ALA A 155 -7.67 -24.37 2.44
C ALA A 155 -6.84 -23.22 1.84
N GLY A 156 -6.97 -22.02 2.40
CA GLY A 156 -6.29 -20.80 1.96
C GLY A 156 -6.98 -19.54 2.49
N ASP A 157 -6.63 -18.40 1.95
CA ASP A 157 -7.29 -17.13 2.28
C ASP A 157 -8.75 -17.11 1.83
N PHE A 158 -9.58 -16.37 2.56
CA PHE A 158 -10.98 -16.19 2.19
C PHE A 158 -11.10 -15.67 0.75
N LEU A 159 -11.81 -16.44 -0.11
CA LEU A 159 -12.00 -16.15 -1.54
C LEU A 159 -10.66 -15.92 -2.27
N ASP A 160 -9.73 -16.85 -2.11
CA ASP A 160 -8.43 -16.76 -2.75
C ASP A 160 -8.56 -16.63 -4.28
N GLY A 161 -7.80 -15.71 -4.87
CA GLY A 161 -7.85 -15.39 -6.30
C GLY A 161 -9.09 -14.62 -6.76
N LEU A 162 -10.03 -14.27 -5.86
CA LEU A 162 -11.20 -13.47 -6.22
C LEU A 162 -10.97 -11.99 -5.85
N GLU A 163 -10.65 -11.18 -6.85
CA GLU A 163 -10.63 -9.72 -6.77
C GLU A 163 -11.45 -9.15 -7.93
N ILE A 164 -12.09 -8.01 -7.71
CA ILE A 164 -12.81 -7.30 -8.77
C ILE A 164 -11.97 -6.09 -9.18
N ASP A 165 -11.55 -6.09 -10.46
CA ASP A 165 -10.81 -4.97 -11.01
C ASP A 165 -11.63 -3.67 -10.90
N ARG A 166 -10.96 -2.60 -10.47
CA ARG A 166 -11.56 -1.26 -10.31
C ARG A 166 -12.73 -1.18 -9.33
N ASN A 167 -12.74 -1.99 -8.29
CA ASN A 167 -13.78 -1.95 -7.26
C ASN A 167 -13.18 -1.87 -5.85
N ALA A 168 -12.92 -0.65 -5.41
CA ALA A 168 -12.31 -0.39 -4.09
C ALA A 168 -13.22 -0.85 -2.93
N GLN A 169 -14.53 -0.73 -3.07
CA GLN A 169 -15.47 -1.08 -1.99
C GLN A 169 -15.52 -2.58 -1.74
N PHE A 170 -15.68 -3.39 -2.80
CA PHE A 170 -15.69 -4.84 -2.64
C PHE A 170 -14.32 -5.37 -2.20
N ASN A 171 -13.23 -4.89 -2.78
CA ASN A 171 -11.88 -5.34 -2.41
C ASN A 171 -11.53 -4.93 -0.96
N GLY A 172 -12.00 -3.79 -0.49
CA GLY A 172 -11.91 -3.38 0.92
C GLY A 172 -12.69 -4.33 1.85
N TRP A 173 -13.94 -4.67 1.49
CA TRP A 173 -14.70 -5.67 2.22
C TRP A 173 -14.03 -7.05 2.22
N LEU A 174 -13.51 -7.49 1.07
CA LEU A 174 -12.79 -8.75 0.93
C LEU A 174 -11.57 -8.80 1.84
N THR A 175 -10.77 -7.74 1.87
CA THR A 175 -9.59 -7.62 2.74
C THR A 175 -9.98 -7.70 4.22
N ALA A 176 -11.07 -7.02 4.61
CA ALA A 176 -11.58 -7.09 5.99
C ALA A 176 -12.02 -8.52 6.37
N GLN A 177 -12.70 -9.24 5.46
CA GLN A 177 -13.11 -10.63 5.71
C GLN A 177 -11.89 -11.57 5.75
N ARG A 178 -10.91 -11.43 4.86
CA ARG A 178 -9.65 -12.21 4.91
C ARG A 178 -8.97 -12.04 6.27
N ARG A 179 -8.82 -10.82 6.74
CA ARG A 179 -8.26 -10.55 8.07
C ARG A 179 -9.08 -11.18 9.19
N ARG A 180 -10.41 -11.05 9.14
CA ARG A 180 -11.31 -11.65 10.13
C ARG A 180 -11.11 -13.17 10.21
N PHE A 181 -11.12 -13.86 9.07
CA PHE A 181 -10.97 -15.33 9.06
C PHE A 181 -9.55 -15.79 9.42
N ARG A 182 -8.52 -15.02 9.10
CA ARG A 182 -7.15 -15.30 9.61
C ARG A 182 -7.10 -15.23 11.15
N VAL A 183 -7.72 -14.23 11.76
CA VAL A 183 -7.80 -14.12 13.22
C VAL A 183 -8.59 -15.29 13.82
N CYS A 184 -9.70 -15.71 13.21
CA CYS A 184 -10.45 -16.88 13.64
C CYS A 184 -9.61 -18.16 13.52
N HIS A 185 -8.87 -18.32 12.42
CA HIS A 185 -7.98 -19.46 12.22
C HIS A 185 -6.88 -19.52 13.29
N ALA A 186 -6.18 -18.42 13.53
CA ALA A 186 -5.16 -18.32 14.57
C ALA A 186 -5.73 -18.67 15.96
N ALA A 187 -6.91 -18.17 16.31
CA ALA A 187 -7.56 -18.49 17.58
C ALA A 187 -7.93 -19.98 17.69
N ILE A 188 -8.43 -20.61 16.61
CA ILE A 188 -8.69 -22.06 16.58
C ILE A 188 -7.41 -22.85 16.78
N LEU A 189 -6.31 -22.47 16.10
CA LEU A 189 -5.01 -23.13 16.23
C LEU A 189 -4.43 -22.96 17.65
N GLU A 190 -4.53 -21.76 18.22
CA GLU A 190 -4.12 -21.49 19.60
C GLU A 190 -4.80 -22.45 20.61
N HIS A 191 -6.14 -22.52 20.57
CA HIS A 191 -6.89 -23.39 21.46
C HIS A 191 -6.63 -24.87 21.18
N LEU A 192 -6.48 -25.25 19.92
CA LEU A 192 -6.15 -26.61 19.53
C LEU A 192 -4.79 -27.04 20.09
N VAL A 193 -3.77 -26.21 19.91
CA VAL A 193 -2.41 -26.48 20.40
C VAL A 193 -2.35 -26.55 21.93
N ARG A 194 -3.07 -25.65 22.62
CA ARG A 194 -3.15 -25.67 24.10
C ARG A 194 -3.85 -26.89 24.67
N ASN A 195 -4.77 -27.50 23.93
CA ASN A 195 -5.52 -28.68 24.34
C ASN A 195 -4.88 -30.00 23.90
N LEU A 196 -3.82 -29.97 23.10
CA LEU A 196 -3.07 -31.15 22.69
C LEU A 196 -1.95 -31.45 23.70
N PRO A 197 -1.61 -32.73 23.92
CA PRO A 197 -0.43 -33.08 24.72
C PRO A 197 0.84 -32.49 24.08
N SER A 198 1.69 -31.86 24.88
CA SER A 198 2.98 -31.30 24.43
C SER A 198 3.95 -32.32 23.83
N THR A 199 3.65 -33.63 24.01
CA THR A 199 4.37 -34.75 23.41
C THR A 199 3.85 -35.19 22.04
N SER A 200 2.78 -34.58 21.54
CA SER A 200 2.21 -34.92 20.24
C SER A 200 2.99 -34.22 19.10
N GLU A 201 3.45 -34.97 18.10
CA GLU A 201 4.11 -34.38 16.91
C GLU A 201 3.17 -33.54 16.07
N GLU A 202 1.86 -33.77 16.13
CA GLU A 202 0.87 -32.97 15.41
C GLU A 202 0.90 -31.47 15.79
N VAL A 203 1.38 -31.16 17.00
CA VAL A 203 1.51 -29.78 17.50
C VAL A 203 2.35 -28.90 16.60
N PHE A 204 3.43 -29.46 16.01
CA PHE A 204 4.34 -28.69 15.16
C PHE A 204 3.66 -28.15 13.90
N GLY A 205 2.83 -28.94 13.20
CA GLY A 205 2.11 -28.49 12.01
C GLY A 205 1.10 -27.38 12.32
N TYR A 206 0.42 -27.45 13.47
CA TYR A 206 -0.51 -26.39 13.88
C TYR A 206 0.23 -25.12 14.32
N LEU A 207 1.38 -25.24 14.99
CA LEU A 207 2.22 -24.11 15.38
C LEU A 207 2.86 -23.42 14.18
N GLU A 208 3.31 -24.19 13.19
CA GLU A 208 3.85 -23.65 11.93
C GLU A 208 2.79 -22.79 11.22
N THR A 209 1.59 -23.34 11.04
CA THR A 209 0.47 -22.60 10.44
C THR A 209 0.08 -21.37 11.28
N TRP A 210 0.08 -21.47 12.62
CA TRP A 210 -0.22 -20.34 13.49
C TRP A 210 0.83 -19.24 13.35
N LEU A 211 2.11 -19.58 13.29
CA LEU A 211 3.20 -18.63 13.11
C LEU A 211 3.19 -17.98 11.70
N GLU A 212 2.76 -18.71 10.67
CA GLU A 212 2.53 -18.14 9.34
C GLU A 212 1.40 -17.09 9.36
N LEU A 213 0.32 -17.33 10.10
CA LEU A 213 -0.80 -16.40 10.24
C LEU A 213 -0.50 -15.22 11.15
N ALA A 214 0.31 -15.43 12.19
CA ALA A 214 0.63 -14.45 13.22
C ALA A 214 2.12 -14.56 13.65
N PRO A 215 3.06 -14.11 12.81
CA PRO A 215 4.51 -14.29 13.01
C PRO A 215 5.09 -13.56 14.23
N PHE A 216 4.32 -12.65 14.83
CA PHE A 216 4.69 -11.92 16.05
C PHE A 216 3.91 -12.36 17.28
N ASP A 217 3.16 -13.46 17.17
CA ASP A 217 2.44 -13.98 18.32
C ASP A 217 3.41 -14.64 19.29
N ARG A 218 3.61 -13.98 20.42
CA ARG A 218 4.52 -14.42 21.47
C ARG A 218 4.15 -15.83 21.99
N ALA A 219 2.86 -16.10 22.18
CA ALA A 219 2.40 -17.37 22.71
C ALA A 219 2.73 -18.53 21.75
N ALA A 220 2.60 -18.32 20.45
CA ALA A 220 2.96 -19.33 19.45
C ALA A 220 4.45 -19.68 19.50
N HIS A 221 5.34 -18.68 19.61
CA HIS A 221 6.79 -18.90 19.76
C HIS A 221 7.14 -19.62 21.06
N GLU A 222 6.54 -19.21 22.20
CA GLU A 222 6.77 -19.82 23.50
C GLU A 222 6.37 -21.30 23.49
N ILE A 223 5.17 -21.61 22.97
CA ILE A 223 4.67 -22.99 22.92
C ILE A 223 5.52 -23.85 21.95
N LEU A 224 5.95 -23.30 20.81
CA LEU A 224 6.82 -24.01 19.86
C LEU A 224 8.16 -24.36 20.51
N LEU A 225 8.79 -23.42 21.19
CA LEU A 225 10.05 -23.66 21.88
C LEU A 225 9.88 -24.69 23.03
N GLU A 226 8.78 -24.64 23.77
CA GLU A 226 8.47 -25.63 24.79
C GLU A 226 8.28 -27.02 24.19
N ALA A 227 7.55 -27.14 23.06
CA ALA A 227 7.40 -28.39 22.35
C ALA A 227 8.75 -28.93 21.83
N LEU A 228 9.59 -28.09 21.24
CA LEU A 228 10.94 -28.45 20.79
C LEU A 228 11.82 -28.96 21.97
N ALA A 229 11.73 -28.30 23.13
CA ALA A 229 12.42 -28.77 24.32
C ALA A 229 11.92 -30.15 24.76
N HIS A 230 10.62 -30.39 24.83
CA HIS A 230 10.03 -31.69 25.20
C HIS A 230 10.48 -32.83 24.26
N HIS A 231 10.55 -32.52 22.93
CA HIS A 231 11.02 -33.49 21.93
C HIS A 231 12.53 -33.55 21.77
N ARG A 232 13.32 -32.91 22.69
CA ARG A 232 14.80 -32.85 22.67
C ARG A 232 15.40 -32.25 21.38
N ARG A 233 14.66 -31.46 20.63
CA ARG A 233 15.08 -30.76 19.41
C ARG A 233 15.76 -29.43 19.76
N ILE A 234 16.78 -29.47 20.65
CA ILE A 234 17.39 -28.26 21.23
C ILE A 234 18.05 -27.39 20.18
N ARG A 235 18.72 -28.01 19.18
CA ARG A 235 19.35 -27.24 18.08
C ARG A 235 18.34 -26.44 17.28
N GLU A 236 17.23 -27.04 16.94
CA GLU A 236 16.16 -26.37 16.22
C GLU A 236 15.52 -25.24 17.05
N GLY A 237 15.38 -25.44 18.35
CA GLY A 237 14.93 -24.40 19.26
C GLY A 237 15.92 -23.22 19.34
N ASP A 238 17.23 -23.49 19.35
CA ASP A 238 18.25 -22.42 19.31
C ASP A 238 18.20 -21.66 17.96
N GLU A 239 18.03 -22.37 16.84
CA GLU A 239 17.88 -21.78 15.50
C GLU A 239 16.58 -20.94 15.39
N HIS A 240 15.45 -21.46 15.89
CA HIS A 240 14.18 -20.76 15.95
C HIS A 240 14.26 -19.50 16.83
N LEU A 241 14.84 -19.61 18.04
CA LEU A 241 15.03 -18.47 18.93
C LEU A 241 15.87 -17.36 18.28
N ALA A 242 16.96 -17.75 17.60
CA ALA A 242 17.80 -16.78 16.89
C ALA A 242 17.07 -16.09 15.73
N ALA A 243 16.20 -16.82 15.02
CA ALA A 243 15.34 -16.26 13.98
C ALA A 243 14.28 -15.32 14.56
N THR A 244 13.59 -15.76 15.63
CA THR A 244 12.59 -14.96 16.36
C THR A 244 13.21 -13.70 16.93
N GLY A 245 14.41 -13.78 17.52
CA GLY A 245 15.11 -12.60 18.03
C GLY A 245 15.35 -11.55 16.93
N ARG A 246 15.88 -11.98 15.78
CA ARG A 246 16.07 -11.09 14.63
C ARG A 246 14.75 -10.49 14.11
N LEU A 247 13.68 -11.31 14.06
CA LEU A 247 12.36 -10.90 13.59
C LEU A 247 11.75 -9.84 14.53
N PHE A 248 11.77 -10.08 15.84
CA PHE A 248 11.21 -9.17 16.84
C PHE A 248 12.04 -7.89 16.99
N GLU A 249 13.39 -8.01 16.98
CA GLU A 249 14.29 -6.86 16.99
C GLU A 249 14.10 -5.96 15.76
N ALA A 250 13.88 -6.53 14.58
CA ALA A 250 13.62 -5.80 13.36
C ALA A 250 12.34 -4.94 13.47
N GLU A 251 11.34 -5.44 14.22
CA GLU A 251 10.07 -4.73 14.46
C GLU A 251 10.09 -3.91 15.77
N GLY A 252 11.19 -3.90 16.49
CA GLY A 252 11.33 -3.22 17.78
C GLY A 252 10.45 -3.82 18.88
N LEU A 253 10.10 -5.09 18.75
CA LEU A 253 9.30 -5.82 19.72
C LEU A 253 10.20 -6.46 20.79
N ASP A 254 9.72 -6.49 22.04
CA ASP A 254 10.43 -7.15 23.13
C ASP A 254 10.27 -8.67 23.05
N TRP A 255 11.36 -9.39 22.78
CA TRP A 255 11.43 -10.85 22.76
C TRP A 255 12.13 -11.43 23.99
N THR A 256 12.50 -10.59 24.96
CA THR A 256 13.13 -11.01 26.22
C THR A 256 12.36 -12.13 26.91
N PRO A 257 11.02 -12.11 27.00
CA PRO A 257 10.26 -13.20 27.61
C PRO A 257 10.39 -14.54 26.87
N ILE A 258 10.43 -14.54 25.54
CA ILE A 258 10.61 -15.75 24.72
C ILE A 258 11.99 -16.35 24.99
N ARG A 259 13.03 -15.52 25.02
CA ARG A 259 14.40 -15.92 25.32
C ARG A 259 14.53 -16.51 26.72
N GLU A 260 13.89 -15.88 27.71
CA GLU A 260 13.93 -16.34 29.10
C GLU A 260 13.19 -17.67 29.27
N MET A 261 12.04 -17.84 28.63
CA MET A 261 11.29 -19.09 28.62
C MET A 261 12.12 -20.23 28.01
N TRP A 262 12.79 -20.00 26.87
CA TRP A 262 13.68 -20.98 26.25
C TRP A 262 14.86 -21.37 27.15
N ARG A 263 15.46 -20.39 27.83
CA ARG A 263 16.53 -20.64 28.81
C ARG A 263 16.04 -21.58 29.91
N ILE A 264 14.86 -21.32 30.47
CA ILE A 264 14.24 -22.15 31.51
C ILE A 264 13.94 -23.58 31.00
N ALA A 265 13.38 -23.68 29.78
CA ALA A 265 13.07 -24.98 29.18
C ALA A 265 14.33 -25.82 28.95
N ARG A 266 15.44 -25.24 28.49
CA ARG A 266 16.73 -25.90 28.33
C ARG A 266 17.32 -26.36 29.68
N GLU A 267 17.24 -25.53 30.71
CA GLU A 267 17.76 -25.92 32.07
C GLU A 267 16.97 -27.07 32.68
N ARG A 268 15.65 -27.11 32.47
CA ARG A 268 14.81 -28.26 32.90
C ARG A 268 15.23 -29.54 32.19
N GLN A 269 15.47 -29.45 30.88
CA GLN A 269 15.87 -30.57 30.05
C GLN A 269 17.28 -31.10 30.45
N ALA A 270 18.23 -30.19 30.70
CA ALA A 270 19.59 -30.56 31.13
C ALA A 270 19.61 -31.26 32.49
N LYS A 271 18.71 -30.93 33.40
CA LYS A 271 18.55 -31.60 34.72
C LYS A 271 17.89 -32.98 34.62
N ALA A 272 17.17 -33.26 33.52
CA ALA A 272 16.47 -34.54 33.31
C ALA A 272 17.32 -35.61 32.59
N SER A 273 18.56 -35.31 32.18
CA SER A 273 19.44 -36.23 31.44
C SER A 273 20.62 -36.71 32.30
N PRO A 274 20.93 -38.03 32.36
CA PRO A 274 22.19 -38.50 32.96
C PRO A 274 23.40 -38.15 32.07
N PRO A 275 24.61 -38.01 32.62
CA PRO A 275 25.78 -37.56 31.89
C PRO A 275 26.26 -38.63 30.91
N SER A 276 26.33 -38.29 29.62
CA SER A 276 26.97 -39.11 28.58
C SER A 276 28.15 -38.35 27.96
N GLU A 277 29.20 -39.15 27.81
CA GLU A 277 30.56 -38.78 27.46
C GLU A 277 30.75 -38.18 26.07
N THR A 278 31.75 -37.34 26.01
CA THR A 278 32.40 -36.69 24.87
C THR A 278 32.61 -37.54 23.62
N GLY A 279 32.33 -36.96 22.49
CA GLY A 279 32.72 -37.40 21.15
C GLY A 279 32.73 -36.29 20.13
N ASP A 280 33.92 -35.78 19.94
CA ASP A 280 34.30 -34.74 18.97
C ASP A 280 34.04 -35.23 17.52
N ARG A 281 33.23 -34.53 16.73
CA ARG A 281 33.21 -34.66 15.28
C ARG A 281 32.91 -33.31 14.61
N GLN A 282 33.93 -32.86 13.90
CA GLN A 282 33.93 -31.73 12.98
C GLN A 282 32.79 -31.82 11.99
N ALA A 283 32.03 -30.72 11.85
CA ALA A 283 30.99 -30.54 10.84
C ALA A 283 31.50 -29.64 9.73
N THR A 284 31.46 -30.16 8.53
CA THR A 284 31.61 -29.42 7.24
C THR A 284 30.37 -28.57 6.98
N PRO A 285 30.49 -27.37 6.43
CA PRO A 285 29.30 -26.54 6.18
C PRO A 285 28.61 -26.98 4.88
N ALA A 286 27.39 -27.43 5.00
CA ALA A 286 26.49 -27.59 3.87
C ALA A 286 25.82 -26.22 3.55
N MET A 287 26.05 -25.73 2.33
CA MET A 287 25.30 -24.63 1.76
C MET A 287 23.85 -25.07 1.51
N GLY A 288 22.95 -24.60 2.38
CA GLY A 288 21.50 -24.72 2.16
C GLY A 288 21.00 -23.59 1.29
N LEU A 289 20.30 -23.95 0.23
CA LEU A 289 19.48 -23.04 -0.56
C LEU A 289 18.45 -22.36 0.36
N ALA A 290 18.53 -21.05 0.47
CA ALA A 290 17.51 -20.29 1.17
C ALA A 290 16.23 -20.29 0.34
N ASP A 291 15.18 -20.89 0.85
CA ASP A 291 13.81 -20.69 0.41
C ASP A 291 13.48 -19.21 0.54
N VAL A 292 13.19 -18.59 -0.59
CA VAL A 292 12.70 -17.21 -0.67
C VAL A 292 11.22 -17.27 -0.27
N ALA A 293 10.95 -17.14 1.01
CA ALA A 293 9.59 -16.83 1.47
C ALA A 293 9.16 -15.52 0.81
N ALA A 294 8.04 -15.54 0.10
CA ALA A 294 7.46 -14.36 -0.51
C ALA A 294 7.14 -13.32 0.58
N VAL A 295 8.00 -12.33 0.70
CA VAL A 295 7.81 -11.20 1.59
C VAL A 295 6.67 -10.36 1.01
N THR A 296 5.52 -10.36 1.69
CA THR A 296 4.41 -9.45 1.35
C THR A 296 4.92 -8.01 1.41
N PRO A 297 4.79 -7.21 0.34
CA PRO A 297 5.36 -5.86 0.32
C PRO A 297 4.73 -5.02 1.43
N ARG A 298 5.56 -4.58 2.39
CA ARG A 298 5.15 -3.68 3.46
C ARG A 298 4.92 -2.29 2.89
N ARG A 299 3.75 -1.71 3.16
CA ARG A 299 3.46 -0.29 2.97
C ARG A 299 3.04 0.28 4.32
N ALA A 300 3.39 1.54 4.58
CA ALA A 300 2.88 2.21 5.77
C ALA A 300 1.34 2.22 5.74
N SER A 301 0.75 1.90 6.88
CA SER A 301 -0.69 1.77 7.03
C SER A 301 -1.27 2.90 7.89
N ILE A 302 -2.45 3.41 7.47
CA ILE A 302 -3.12 4.52 8.15
C ILE A 302 -4.61 4.24 8.36
N ALA A 303 -5.11 4.61 9.53
CA ALA A 303 -6.53 4.75 9.82
C ALA A 303 -6.88 6.23 9.98
N VAL A 304 -7.93 6.70 9.31
CA VAL A 304 -8.48 8.04 9.53
C VAL A 304 -9.74 7.90 10.36
N MET A 305 -9.67 8.30 11.62
CA MET A 305 -10.80 8.25 12.54
C MET A 305 -11.83 9.33 12.17
N PRO A 306 -13.13 9.10 12.43
CA PRO A 306 -14.16 10.10 12.19
C PRO A 306 -13.83 11.42 12.90
N PHE A 307 -13.92 12.52 12.16
CA PHE A 307 -13.76 13.87 12.75
C PHE A 307 -14.92 14.16 13.70
N VAL A 308 -14.61 14.75 14.85
CA VAL A 308 -15.60 15.09 15.87
C VAL A 308 -16.24 16.44 15.51
N ASP A 309 -17.57 16.49 15.31
CA ASP A 309 -18.30 17.74 15.16
C ASP A 309 -18.68 18.29 16.54
N HIS A 310 -18.12 19.46 16.92
CA HIS A 310 -18.39 20.07 18.22
C HIS A 310 -19.76 20.72 18.35
N GLN A 311 -20.51 20.86 17.27
CA GLN A 311 -21.84 21.47 17.29
C GLN A 311 -22.99 20.48 17.16
N ASP A 312 -22.74 19.31 16.59
CA ASP A 312 -23.78 18.29 16.42
C ASP A 312 -23.95 17.45 17.69
N GLN A 313 -24.72 17.96 18.64
CA GLN A 313 -25.12 17.24 19.87
C GLN A 313 -26.13 16.10 19.59
N SER A 314 -26.67 16.01 18.38
CA SER A 314 -27.73 15.03 18.03
C SER A 314 -27.17 13.67 17.62
N GLY A 315 -25.87 13.54 17.38
CA GLY A 315 -25.26 12.29 16.90
C GLY A 315 -25.75 11.86 15.51
N SER A 316 -26.31 12.80 14.75
CA SER A 316 -26.84 12.57 13.40
C SER A 316 -25.70 12.28 12.42
N ARG A 317 -25.71 11.10 11.81
CA ARG A 317 -24.78 10.74 10.72
C ARG A 317 -25.05 11.56 9.47
N GLY A 318 -24.01 11.90 8.71
CA GLY A 318 -24.08 12.56 7.41
C GLY A 318 -23.81 14.04 7.44
N GLY A 319 -23.20 14.56 8.52
CA GLY A 319 -22.78 15.94 8.64
C GLY A 319 -21.47 16.24 7.87
N PHE A 320 -21.03 17.51 7.96
CA PHE A 320 -19.80 17.99 7.33
C PHE A 320 -18.55 17.21 7.78
N ALA A 321 -18.46 16.84 9.06
CA ALA A 321 -17.35 16.08 9.63
C ALA A 321 -17.24 14.65 9.04
N ASP A 322 -18.38 13.98 8.89
CA ASP A 322 -18.43 12.64 8.25
C ASP A 322 -18.06 12.71 6.77
N GLY A 323 -18.56 13.75 6.06
CA GLY A 323 -18.22 14.02 4.66
C GLY A 323 -16.71 14.25 4.48
N LEU A 324 -16.10 15.06 5.35
CA LEU A 324 -14.66 15.31 5.34
C LEU A 324 -13.86 14.02 5.60
N THR A 325 -14.28 13.23 6.59
CA THR A 325 -13.64 11.94 6.90
C THR A 325 -13.66 11.00 5.70
N HIS A 326 -14.83 10.88 5.06
CA HIS A 326 -14.99 10.05 3.87
C HIS A 326 -14.09 10.51 2.72
N ASP A 327 -14.06 11.80 2.48
CA ASP A 327 -13.28 12.42 1.40
C ASP A 327 -11.77 12.22 1.62
N VAL A 328 -11.28 12.45 2.83
CA VAL A 328 -9.87 12.21 3.19
C VAL A 328 -9.48 10.75 3.00
N ILE A 329 -10.29 9.79 3.47
CA ILE A 329 -10.03 8.35 3.28
C ILE A 329 -9.94 8.01 1.80
N THR A 330 -10.90 8.47 1.00
CA THR A 330 -10.98 8.17 -0.43
C THR A 330 -9.77 8.74 -1.20
N ARG A 331 -9.36 9.96 -0.89
CA ARG A 331 -8.22 10.62 -1.54
C ARG A 331 -6.89 10.00 -1.14
N LEU A 332 -6.69 9.67 0.15
CA LEU A 332 -5.49 8.95 0.60
C LEU A 332 -5.34 7.60 -0.10
N ALA A 333 -6.45 6.86 -0.26
CA ALA A 333 -6.43 5.58 -0.98
C ALA A 333 -6.02 5.74 -2.46
N LYS A 334 -6.39 6.84 -3.11
CA LYS A 334 -5.99 7.14 -4.50
C LYS A 334 -4.50 7.44 -4.67
N LEU A 335 -3.81 7.86 -3.62
CA LEU A 335 -2.35 8.09 -3.67
C LEU A 335 -1.54 6.79 -3.84
N ARG A 336 -2.10 5.64 -3.47
CA ARG A 336 -1.48 4.30 -3.54
C ARG A 336 -0.12 4.16 -2.83
N SER A 337 0.32 5.19 -2.13
CA SER A 337 1.53 5.16 -1.30
C SER A 337 1.32 4.54 0.07
N LEU A 338 0.07 4.48 0.52
CA LEU A 338 -0.32 4.06 1.86
C LEU A 338 -1.35 2.94 1.79
N PHE A 339 -1.33 2.08 2.79
CA PHE A 339 -2.43 1.15 3.06
C PHE A 339 -3.47 1.85 3.93
N VAL A 340 -4.62 2.19 3.38
CA VAL A 340 -5.67 2.98 4.06
C VAL A 340 -6.78 2.07 4.56
N ILE A 341 -7.11 2.15 5.84
CA ILE A 341 -8.20 1.38 6.45
C ILE A 341 -9.55 1.87 5.93
N ALA A 342 -10.42 0.92 5.59
CA ALA A 342 -11.74 1.20 5.03
C ALA A 342 -12.63 1.99 5.99
N GLN A 343 -13.43 2.91 5.42
CA GLN A 343 -14.35 3.81 6.13
C GLN A 343 -15.25 3.07 7.13
N GLY A 344 -15.92 1.99 6.71
CA GLY A 344 -16.85 1.27 7.57
C GLY A 344 -16.22 0.74 8.86
N THR A 345 -14.92 0.40 8.82
CA THR A 345 -14.17 -0.08 9.98
C THR A 345 -13.88 1.06 10.97
N VAL A 346 -13.44 2.21 10.48
CA VAL A 346 -13.09 3.34 11.35
C VAL A 346 -14.34 4.00 11.95
N PHE A 347 -15.44 4.08 11.20
CA PHE A 347 -16.72 4.58 11.72
C PHE A 347 -17.29 3.66 12.81
N ALA A 348 -17.20 2.33 12.65
CA ALA A 348 -17.62 1.38 13.68
C ALA A 348 -16.78 1.48 14.96
N LEU A 349 -15.50 1.87 14.88
CA LEU A 349 -14.67 2.14 16.04
C LEU A 349 -14.97 3.50 16.66
N GLY A 350 -15.26 4.52 15.86
CA GLY A 350 -15.66 5.84 16.32
C GLY A 350 -16.91 5.80 17.20
N GLU A 351 -17.90 4.97 16.83
CA GLU A 351 -19.12 4.74 17.63
C GLU A 351 -18.84 4.18 19.05
N ARG A 352 -17.73 3.49 19.21
CA ARG A 352 -17.31 2.94 20.50
C ARG A 352 -16.48 3.93 21.31
N SER A 353 -16.34 5.19 20.86
CA SER A 353 -15.52 6.23 21.49
C SER A 353 -14.08 5.78 21.75
N ILE A 354 -13.51 4.97 20.84
CA ILE A 354 -12.14 4.49 20.93
C ILE A 354 -11.19 5.61 20.48
N GLY A 355 -10.29 6.03 21.36
CA GLY A 355 -9.28 7.04 21.04
C GLY A 355 -8.27 6.57 20.00
N ALA A 356 -7.54 7.50 19.37
CA ALA A 356 -6.62 7.24 18.25
C ALA A 356 -5.58 6.14 18.57
N GLU A 357 -4.99 6.16 19.76
CA GLU A 357 -4.00 5.16 20.19
C GLU A 357 -4.58 3.74 20.28
N ALA A 358 -5.76 3.62 20.89
CA ALA A 358 -6.44 2.33 21.01
C ALA A 358 -6.96 1.83 19.65
N ALA A 359 -7.40 2.75 18.78
CA ALA A 359 -7.77 2.44 17.40
C ALA A 359 -6.56 1.94 16.61
N GLY A 360 -5.41 2.59 16.73
CA GLY A 360 -4.17 2.18 16.08
C GLY A 360 -3.75 0.76 16.47
N ARG A 361 -3.80 0.43 17.76
CA ARG A 361 -3.52 -0.92 18.26
C ARG A 361 -4.54 -1.95 17.78
N THR A 362 -5.83 -1.61 17.82
CA THR A 362 -6.91 -2.51 17.41
C THR A 362 -6.86 -2.83 15.91
N LEU A 363 -6.51 -1.84 15.08
CA LEU A 363 -6.42 -1.97 13.63
C LEU A 363 -5.04 -2.43 13.17
N ASN A 364 -4.06 -2.47 14.07
CA ASN A 364 -2.65 -2.75 13.75
C ASN A 364 -2.14 -1.92 12.58
N VAL A 365 -2.30 -0.59 12.67
CA VAL A 365 -1.81 0.38 11.68
C VAL A 365 -0.61 1.14 12.23
N ASP A 366 0.22 1.65 11.30
CA ASP A 366 1.41 2.43 11.67
C ASP A 366 1.03 3.85 12.12
N TYR A 367 -0.03 4.43 11.51
CA TYR A 367 -0.46 5.79 11.73
C TYR A 367 -1.97 5.90 11.94
N VAL A 368 -2.37 6.88 12.74
CA VAL A 368 -3.77 7.25 12.93
C VAL A 368 -3.91 8.75 12.73
N ALA A 369 -4.80 9.14 11.81
CA ALA A 369 -5.23 10.51 11.65
C ALA A 369 -6.63 10.69 12.25
N GLY A 370 -6.91 11.88 12.79
CA GLY A 370 -8.21 12.27 13.31
C GLY A 370 -8.25 13.76 13.56
N GLY A 371 -9.34 14.25 14.10
CA GLY A 371 -9.47 15.66 14.37
C GLY A 371 -10.87 16.09 14.76
N SER A 372 -11.12 17.39 14.67
CA SER A 372 -12.41 17.99 15.00
C SER A 372 -12.80 19.08 14.01
N VAL A 373 -14.09 19.30 13.91
CA VAL A 373 -14.72 20.36 13.13
C VAL A 373 -15.51 21.26 14.06
N LEU A 374 -15.28 22.55 13.95
CA LEU A 374 -16.03 23.58 14.67
C LEU A 374 -16.55 24.62 13.66
N ARG A 375 -17.85 24.87 13.66
CA ARG A 375 -18.45 25.94 12.85
C ARG A 375 -18.69 27.16 13.71
N GLN A 376 -18.27 28.33 13.24
CA GLN A 376 -18.48 29.59 13.91
C GLN A 376 -19.06 30.62 12.93
N GLY A 377 -20.38 30.74 12.87
CA GLY A 377 -21.07 31.61 11.92
C GLY A 377 -20.84 31.17 10.46
N ASP A 378 -20.14 31.99 9.69
CA ASP A 378 -19.76 31.76 8.31
C ASP A 378 -18.36 31.11 8.16
N ARG A 379 -17.75 30.66 9.23
CA ARG A 379 -16.42 30.02 9.22
C ARG A 379 -16.48 28.56 9.67
N VAL A 380 -15.60 27.75 9.10
CA VAL A 380 -15.35 26.39 9.53
C VAL A 380 -13.88 26.27 9.95
N ILE A 381 -13.66 25.78 11.16
CA ILE A 381 -12.35 25.48 11.71
C ILE A 381 -12.21 23.97 11.80
N VAL A 382 -11.21 23.42 11.10
CA VAL A 382 -10.90 22.00 11.13
C VAL A 382 -9.52 21.82 11.76
N THR A 383 -9.47 21.11 12.88
CA THR A 383 -8.21 20.69 13.51
C THR A 383 -7.93 19.26 13.11
N VAL A 384 -6.73 18.99 12.63
CA VAL A 384 -6.28 17.64 12.22
C VAL A 384 -5.04 17.28 13.00
N GLU A 385 -4.96 16.02 13.42
CA GLU A 385 -3.80 15.43 14.08
C GLU A 385 -3.44 14.10 13.41
N LEU A 386 -2.15 13.89 13.16
CA LEU A 386 -1.57 12.63 12.72
C LEU A 386 -0.68 12.09 13.83
N SER A 387 -0.96 10.90 14.30
CA SER A 387 -0.20 10.23 15.37
C SER A 387 0.42 8.93 14.87
N GLU A 388 1.62 8.61 15.32
CA GLU A 388 2.24 7.30 15.16
C GLU A 388 1.59 6.33 16.17
N ALA A 389 0.93 5.27 15.67
CA ALA A 389 0.11 4.38 16.50
C ALA A 389 0.93 3.61 17.56
N ARG A 390 2.19 3.28 17.26
CA ARG A 390 3.07 2.51 18.12
C ARG A 390 3.58 3.31 19.33
N THR A 391 3.89 4.59 19.14
CA THR A 391 4.50 5.47 20.17
C THR A 391 3.50 6.44 20.79
N ALA A 392 2.29 6.54 20.23
CA ALA A 392 1.30 7.57 20.52
C ALA A 392 1.83 9.01 20.34
N ARG A 393 2.91 9.17 19.58
CA ARG A 393 3.53 10.47 19.32
C ARG A 393 2.78 11.18 18.22
N ILE A 394 2.42 12.44 18.45
CA ILE A 394 1.91 13.32 17.39
C ILE A 394 3.04 13.57 16.39
N VAL A 395 2.80 13.22 15.15
CA VAL A 395 3.71 13.44 14.01
C VAL A 395 3.48 14.82 13.43
N TRP A 396 2.20 15.20 13.31
CA TRP A 396 1.80 16.47 12.71
C TRP A 396 0.42 16.90 13.23
N THR A 397 0.22 18.20 13.32
CA THR A 397 -1.09 18.81 13.59
C THR A 397 -1.19 20.11 12.83
N GLU A 398 -2.37 20.42 12.31
CA GLU A 398 -2.67 21.68 11.61
C GLU A 398 -4.11 22.11 11.86
N VAL A 399 -4.33 23.42 11.84
CA VAL A 399 -5.65 24.03 11.95
C VAL A 399 -5.95 24.76 10.66
N PHE A 400 -7.04 24.36 10.00
CA PHE A 400 -7.57 24.99 8.80
C PHE A 400 -8.74 25.89 9.23
N ASP A 401 -8.71 27.17 8.85
CA ASP A 401 -9.73 28.15 9.18
C ASP A 401 -10.18 28.85 7.91
N GLU A 402 -11.33 28.43 7.37
CA GLU A 402 -11.84 28.85 6.08
C GLU A 402 -13.27 29.43 6.18
N LYS A 403 -13.62 30.35 5.26
CA LYS A 403 -14.98 30.84 5.12
C LYS A 403 -15.88 29.83 4.44
N LEU A 404 -17.06 29.63 4.99
CA LEU A 404 -18.06 28.69 4.46
C LEU A 404 -18.95 29.36 3.40
N ASP A 405 -18.35 29.95 2.35
CA ASP A 405 -19.09 30.56 1.24
C ASP A 405 -19.74 29.48 0.36
N ASP A 406 -19.04 28.37 0.10
CA ASP A 406 -19.54 27.15 -0.53
C ASP A 406 -19.00 25.93 0.24
N ALA A 407 -19.89 25.20 0.91
CA ALA A 407 -19.51 24.07 1.76
C ALA A 407 -18.78 22.95 0.98
N PHE A 408 -19.15 22.71 -0.28
CA PHE A 408 -18.50 21.67 -1.11
C PHE A 408 -17.12 22.10 -1.56
N GLN A 409 -16.94 23.36 -1.96
CA GLN A 409 -15.64 23.88 -2.36
C GLN A 409 -14.67 23.92 -1.18
N VAL A 410 -15.13 24.32 0.00
CA VAL A 410 -14.34 24.37 1.24
C VAL A 410 -13.95 22.96 1.66
N LEU A 411 -14.87 21.97 1.59
CA LEU A 411 -14.55 20.55 1.85
C LEU A 411 -13.48 20.04 0.92
N ASP A 412 -13.59 20.34 -0.40
CA ASP A 412 -12.64 19.92 -1.40
C ASP A 412 -11.23 20.49 -1.12
N GLU A 413 -11.16 21.79 -0.80
CA GLU A 413 -9.90 22.49 -0.53
C GLU A 413 -9.23 21.98 0.75
N ILE A 414 -9.98 21.89 1.85
CA ILE A 414 -9.48 21.37 3.15
C ILE A 414 -9.08 19.90 2.99
N GLY A 415 -9.92 19.07 2.36
CA GLY A 415 -9.64 17.65 2.11
C GLY A 415 -8.35 17.44 1.32
N ASN A 416 -8.13 18.24 0.27
CA ASN A 416 -6.91 18.21 -0.54
C ASN A 416 -5.65 18.52 0.31
N ARG A 417 -5.71 19.55 1.13
CA ARG A 417 -4.60 19.98 2.00
C ARG A 417 -4.29 18.93 3.06
N ILE A 418 -5.31 18.40 3.74
CA ILE A 418 -5.14 17.32 4.73
C ILE A 418 -4.44 16.10 4.13
N VAL A 419 -4.90 15.64 2.97
CA VAL A 419 -4.36 14.45 2.30
C VAL A 419 -2.90 14.65 1.91
N ALA A 420 -2.58 15.80 1.34
CA ALA A 420 -1.22 16.11 0.93
C ALA A 420 -0.27 16.23 2.14
N SER A 421 -0.71 16.90 3.22
CA SER A 421 0.06 17.03 4.46
C SER A 421 0.31 15.66 5.12
N ILE A 422 -0.73 14.84 5.28
CA ILE A 422 -0.60 13.49 5.85
C ILE A 422 0.39 12.63 5.03
N ALA A 423 0.26 12.62 3.71
CA ALA A 423 1.14 11.84 2.85
C ALA A 423 2.60 12.29 2.94
N SER A 424 2.84 13.60 2.93
CA SER A 424 4.17 14.21 3.04
C SER A 424 4.83 13.92 4.40
N GLU A 425 4.08 14.02 5.49
CA GLU A 425 4.59 13.78 6.84
C GLU A 425 4.92 12.31 7.07
N ILE A 426 4.05 11.39 6.64
CA ILE A 426 4.35 9.95 6.70
C ILE A 426 5.60 9.63 5.88
N GLU A 427 5.71 10.13 4.64
CA GLU A 427 6.91 9.93 3.83
C GLU A 427 8.17 10.43 4.54
N THR A 428 8.08 11.58 5.20
CA THR A 428 9.20 12.16 5.95
C THR A 428 9.60 11.28 7.14
N VAL A 429 8.65 10.78 7.90
CA VAL A 429 8.91 9.85 9.03
C VAL A 429 9.52 8.55 8.54
N GLU A 430 8.98 7.95 7.49
CA GLU A 430 9.49 6.70 6.92
C GLU A 430 10.92 6.86 6.36
N ARG A 431 11.21 7.98 5.68
CA ARG A 431 12.58 8.30 5.23
C ARG A 431 13.56 8.42 6.41
N ASN A 432 13.18 9.14 7.46
CA ASN A 432 14.02 9.31 8.65
C ASN A 432 14.22 7.99 9.39
N ARG A 433 13.20 7.13 9.43
CA ARG A 433 13.29 5.79 10.02
C ARG A 433 14.23 4.89 9.21
N ALA A 434 14.08 4.88 7.90
CA ALA A 434 14.89 4.05 7.01
C ALA A 434 16.38 4.37 7.09
N ILE A 435 16.77 5.64 7.29
CA ILE A 435 18.18 6.03 7.38
C ILE A 435 18.86 5.55 8.67
N LEU A 436 18.10 5.32 9.72
CA LEU A 436 18.61 4.85 11.01
C LEU A 436 18.85 3.32 11.05
N LYS A 437 18.28 2.56 10.11
CA LYS A 437 18.49 1.11 10.03
C LYS A 437 19.82 0.77 9.32
N PRO A 438 20.46 -0.37 9.65
CA PRO A 438 21.63 -0.86 8.89
C PRO A 438 21.27 -1.13 7.42
N PRO A 439 22.17 -0.81 6.45
CA PRO A 439 21.87 -0.94 5.01
C PRO A 439 21.53 -2.35 4.53
N ASN A 440 22.00 -3.36 5.23
CA ASN A 440 21.82 -4.79 4.92
C ASN A 440 20.60 -5.43 5.59
N SER A 441 19.81 -4.66 6.32
CA SER A 441 18.60 -5.14 7.03
C SER A 441 17.32 -4.45 6.57
N LEU A 442 17.33 -3.80 5.40
CA LEU A 442 16.19 -3.07 4.86
C LEU A 442 15.24 -4.02 4.12
N ASP A 443 13.94 -3.86 4.32
CA ASP A 443 12.92 -4.39 3.42
C ASP A 443 12.78 -3.50 2.16
N ALA A 444 11.91 -3.90 1.22
CA ALA A 444 11.72 -3.15 -0.03
C ALA A 444 11.20 -1.72 0.20
N TRP A 445 10.30 -1.54 1.15
CA TRP A 445 9.74 -0.24 1.53
C TRP A 445 10.81 0.68 2.15
N GLU A 446 11.59 0.15 3.07
CA GLU A 446 12.67 0.88 3.73
C GLU A 446 13.81 1.22 2.76
N ALA A 447 14.19 0.29 1.89
CA ALA A 447 15.16 0.54 0.84
C ALA A 447 14.68 1.67 -0.09
N TYR A 448 13.41 1.67 -0.47
CA TYR A 448 12.80 2.75 -1.25
C TYR A 448 12.88 4.10 -0.52
N HIS A 449 12.47 4.18 0.74
CA HIS A 449 12.51 5.41 1.52
C HIS A 449 13.94 5.91 1.77
N ARG A 450 14.89 4.99 1.92
CA ARG A 450 16.31 5.35 1.98
C ARG A 450 16.81 5.90 0.64
N GLY A 451 16.36 5.34 -0.46
CA GLY A 451 16.57 5.89 -1.80
C GLY A 451 16.05 7.32 -1.93
N LEU A 452 14.81 7.58 -1.48
CA LEU A 452 14.20 8.91 -1.47
C LEU A 452 15.01 9.91 -0.62
N TRP A 453 15.49 9.49 0.56
CA TRP A 453 16.29 10.33 1.43
C TRP A 453 17.57 10.83 0.76
N HIS A 454 18.23 9.96 0.00
CA HIS A 454 19.40 10.33 -0.80
C HIS A 454 19.00 11.17 -2.02
N MET A 455 17.99 10.75 -2.77
CA MET A 455 17.53 11.38 -4.00
C MET A 455 17.19 12.88 -3.82
N TYR A 456 16.56 13.25 -2.71
CA TYR A 456 16.16 14.63 -2.42
C TYR A 456 17.32 15.56 -1.98
N ARG A 457 18.58 15.11 -2.00
CA ARG A 457 19.76 15.92 -1.72
C ARG A 457 20.38 16.58 -2.95
N PHE A 458 19.97 16.19 -4.13
CA PHE A 458 20.32 16.80 -5.42
C PHE A 458 21.83 17.00 -5.65
N ASN A 459 22.66 16.04 -5.26
CA ASN A 459 24.07 15.97 -5.60
C ASN A 459 24.44 14.59 -6.15
N LYS A 460 25.51 14.51 -6.93
CA LYS A 460 25.89 13.29 -7.64
C LYS A 460 26.08 12.08 -6.70
N GLY A 461 26.84 12.26 -5.61
CA GLY A 461 27.16 11.16 -4.70
C GLY A 461 25.94 10.59 -3.97
N ASP A 462 24.96 11.44 -3.63
CA ASP A 462 23.70 10.99 -3.07
C ASP A 462 22.78 10.39 -4.16
N ASN A 463 22.82 10.88 -5.41
CA ASN A 463 22.09 10.28 -6.51
C ASN A 463 22.55 8.84 -6.80
N ASP A 464 23.88 8.59 -6.79
CA ASP A 464 24.45 7.24 -6.97
C ASP A 464 24.00 6.29 -5.83
N ARG A 465 23.91 6.81 -4.60
CA ARG A 465 23.37 6.03 -3.45
C ARG A 465 21.87 5.79 -3.58
N ALA A 466 21.11 6.77 -4.02
CA ALA A 466 19.66 6.62 -4.26
C ALA A 466 19.39 5.51 -5.28
N GLU A 467 20.12 5.52 -6.39
CA GLU A 467 20.06 4.48 -7.41
C GLU A 467 20.35 3.09 -6.84
N HIS A 468 21.38 2.96 -6.00
CA HIS A 468 21.68 1.71 -5.30
C HIS A 468 20.49 1.21 -4.46
N PHE A 469 19.89 2.06 -3.63
CA PHE A 469 18.79 1.65 -2.74
C PHE A 469 17.50 1.38 -3.49
N PHE A 470 17.18 2.10 -4.56
CA PHE A 470 16.04 1.76 -5.42
C PHE A 470 16.24 0.42 -6.13
N ARG A 471 17.47 0.09 -6.57
CA ARG A 471 17.78 -1.25 -7.10
C ARG A 471 17.65 -2.34 -6.04
N VAL A 472 17.99 -2.05 -4.79
CA VAL A 472 17.73 -2.99 -3.67
C VAL A 472 16.22 -3.18 -3.50
N ALA A 473 15.44 -2.10 -3.48
CA ALA A 473 13.99 -2.17 -3.35
C ALA A 473 13.33 -3.00 -4.46
N VAL A 474 13.72 -2.79 -5.71
CA VAL A 474 13.23 -3.55 -6.88
C VAL A 474 13.61 -5.03 -6.80
N ARG A 475 14.80 -5.38 -6.31
CA ARG A 475 15.21 -6.78 -6.14
C ARG A 475 14.41 -7.48 -5.04
N LEU A 476 14.08 -6.77 -3.95
CA LEU A 476 13.30 -7.29 -2.84
C LEU A 476 11.81 -7.39 -3.20
N ASP A 477 11.31 -6.47 -3.99
CA ASP A 477 9.93 -6.48 -4.50
C ASP A 477 9.88 -6.01 -5.96
N PRO A 478 9.90 -6.94 -6.94
CA PRO A 478 9.82 -6.60 -8.36
C PRO A 478 8.48 -5.99 -8.79
N THR A 479 7.45 -6.00 -7.93
CA THR A 479 6.14 -5.39 -8.21
C THR A 479 6.02 -3.97 -7.64
N PHE A 480 7.07 -3.44 -7.02
CA PHE A 480 7.06 -2.15 -6.39
C PHE A 480 7.26 -1.01 -7.41
N ALA A 481 6.18 -0.56 -8.04
CA ALA A 481 6.18 0.47 -9.10
C ALA A 481 6.95 1.74 -8.70
N ARG A 482 6.80 2.24 -7.48
CA ARG A 482 7.47 3.46 -7.00
C ARG A 482 8.98 3.35 -6.92
N ALA A 483 9.52 2.16 -6.68
CA ALA A 483 10.96 1.94 -6.69
C ALA A 483 11.53 2.08 -8.11
N TYR A 484 10.83 1.59 -9.13
CA TYR A 484 11.17 1.84 -10.53
C TYR A 484 11.02 3.32 -10.92
N ALA A 485 9.96 4.01 -10.44
CA ALA A 485 9.81 5.45 -10.63
C ALA A 485 10.99 6.23 -10.01
N GLY A 486 11.46 5.81 -8.84
CA GLY A 486 12.66 6.35 -8.20
C GLY A 486 13.93 6.13 -9.02
N LEU A 487 14.14 4.92 -9.57
CA LEU A 487 15.24 4.62 -10.50
C LEU A 487 15.17 5.50 -11.74
N SER A 488 14.02 5.62 -12.36
CA SER A 488 13.81 6.51 -13.50
C SER A 488 14.22 7.95 -13.18
N PHE A 489 13.90 8.40 -11.96
CA PHE A 489 14.27 9.74 -11.52
C PHE A 489 15.77 9.92 -11.29
N THR A 490 16.49 8.92 -10.78
CA THR A 490 17.95 9.00 -10.64
C THR A 490 18.64 9.10 -12.00
N HIS A 491 18.20 8.33 -12.99
CA HIS A 491 18.68 8.44 -14.37
C HIS A 491 18.30 9.78 -15.00
N TRP A 492 17.08 10.28 -14.74
CA TRP A 492 16.67 11.60 -15.17
C TRP A 492 17.60 12.69 -14.60
N GLN A 493 17.97 12.61 -13.30
CA GLN A 493 18.89 13.56 -12.69
C GLN A 493 20.28 13.48 -13.31
N ASN A 494 20.81 12.29 -13.56
CA ASN A 494 22.11 12.09 -14.22
C ASN A 494 22.16 12.80 -15.57
N ALA A 495 21.09 12.66 -16.38
CA ALA A 495 20.98 13.33 -17.67
C ALA A 495 20.79 14.84 -17.54
N PHE A 496 19.90 15.28 -16.63
CA PHE A 496 19.54 16.69 -16.45
C PHE A 496 20.68 17.51 -15.87
N GLN A 497 21.40 16.98 -14.89
CA GLN A 497 22.55 17.63 -14.23
C GLN A 497 23.88 17.38 -14.97
N ARG A 498 23.87 16.61 -16.06
CA ARG A 498 25.06 16.20 -16.81
C ARG A 498 26.10 15.46 -15.95
N TRP A 499 25.63 14.65 -15.00
CA TRP A 499 26.51 13.80 -14.19
C TRP A 499 26.99 12.55 -14.93
N ALA A 500 26.28 12.15 -15.99
CA ALA A 500 26.60 11.06 -16.89
C ALA A 500 26.17 11.37 -18.34
N GLU A 501 26.40 10.44 -19.26
CA GLU A 501 26.09 10.60 -20.69
C GLU A 501 24.57 10.67 -20.89
N ARG A 502 24.12 11.77 -21.53
CA ARG A 502 22.69 12.15 -21.59
C ARG A 502 21.83 11.16 -22.33
N GLU A 503 22.29 10.64 -23.47
CA GLU A 503 21.50 9.74 -24.30
C GLU A 503 21.28 8.41 -23.59
N HIS A 504 22.34 7.85 -23.03
CA HIS A 504 22.28 6.64 -22.23
C HIS A 504 21.31 6.78 -21.05
N GLU A 505 21.47 7.83 -20.25
CA GLU A 505 20.65 8.07 -19.06
C GLU A 505 19.18 8.36 -19.42
N SER A 506 18.94 9.04 -20.56
CA SER A 506 17.57 9.27 -21.04
C SER A 506 16.86 7.97 -21.41
N ASN A 507 17.59 7.04 -22.05
CA ASN A 507 17.07 5.71 -22.40
C ASN A 507 16.79 4.87 -21.12
N GLN A 508 17.72 4.88 -20.16
CA GLN A 508 17.54 4.20 -18.88
C GLN A 508 16.37 4.77 -18.07
N ALA A 509 16.18 6.10 -18.07
CA ALA A 509 15.03 6.73 -17.46
C ALA A 509 13.72 6.30 -18.09
N PHE A 510 13.68 6.17 -19.42
CA PHE A 510 12.50 5.72 -20.15
C PHE A 510 12.19 4.23 -19.91
N GLU A 511 13.20 3.37 -19.96
CA GLU A 511 13.05 1.93 -19.72
C GLU A 511 12.56 1.65 -18.29
N THR A 512 13.16 2.27 -17.29
CA THR A 512 12.77 2.09 -15.89
C THR A 512 11.39 2.69 -15.58
N ALA A 513 11.00 3.79 -16.23
CA ALA A 513 9.63 4.29 -16.17
C ALA A 513 8.63 3.31 -16.78
N GLY A 514 8.99 2.66 -17.90
CA GLY A 514 8.19 1.58 -18.49
C GLY A 514 7.99 0.40 -17.53
N GLN A 515 9.05 -0.01 -16.81
CA GLN A 515 8.93 -1.04 -15.77
C GLN A 515 8.02 -0.62 -14.62
N SER A 516 8.03 0.67 -14.24
CA SER A 516 7.11 1.21 -13.24
C SER A 516 5.64 1.06 -13.66
N LEU A 517 5.31 1.38 -14.92
CA LEU A 517 3.96 1.20 -15.47
C LEU A 517 3.54 -0.27 -15.58
N ILE A 518 4.48 -1.16 -15.94
CA ILE A 518 4.22 -2.61 -15.97
C ILE A 518 3.91 -3.14 -14.57
N ALA A 519 4.59 -2.63 -13.54
CA ALA A 519 4.39 -3.06 -12.16
C ALA A 519 3.04 -2.55 -11.59
N ASP A 520 2.66 -1.30 -11.84
CA ASP A 520 1.35 -0.74 -11.47
C ASP A 520 1.00 0.48 -12.33
N ASP A 521 0.18 0.29 -13.36
CA ASP A 521 -0.30 1.33 -14.28
C ASP A 521 -1.32 2.29 -13.66
N ARG A 522 -1.70 2.09 -12.40
CA ARG A 522 -2.58 2.97 -11.62
C ARG A 522 -1.86 3.79 -10.57
N ASP A 523 -0.57 3.57 -10.38
CA ASP A 523 0.20 4.43 -9.48
C ASP A 523 0.52 5.75 -10.21
N PRO A 524 0.06 6.90 -9.70
CA PRO A 524 0.34 8.20 -10.33
C PRO A 524 1.85 8.48 -10.44
N ALA A 525 2.68 7.88 -9.58
CA ALA A 525 4.13 8.02 -9.66
C ALA A 525 4.73 7.32 -10.89
N ALA A 526 4.12 6.24 -11.40
CA ALA A 526 4.55 5.57 -12.61
C ALA A 526 4.35 6.46 -13.85
N HIS A 527 3.17 7.05 -13.99
CA HIS A 527 2.86 8.02 -15.05
C HIS A 527 3.70 9.30 -14.94
N TRP A 528 3.94 9.78 -13.73
CA TRP A 528 4.86 10.90 -13.50
C TRP A 528 6.30 10.59 -13.95
N ALA A 529 6.81 9.40 -13.65
CA ALA A 529 8.13 8.98 -14.09
C ALA A 529 8.20 8.87 -15.63
N MET A 530 7.18 8.28 -16.25
CA MET A 530 7.08 8.18 -17.71
C MET A 530 6.99 9.55 -18.37
N GLY A 531 6.16 10.43 -17.85
CA GLY A 531 6.02 11.81 -18.36
C GLY A 531 7.35 12.57 -18.30
N ARG A 532 8.14 12.41 -17.23
CA ARG A 532 9.50 12.99 -17.10
C ARG A 532 10.49 12.42 -18.11
N ALA A 533 10.51 11.09 -18.25
CA ALA A 533 11.38 10.42 -19.20
C ALA A 533 11.06 10.82 -20.65
N LEU A 534 9.79 10.88 -21.02
CA LEU A 534 9.34 11.35 -22.32
C LEU A 534 9.75 12.79 -22.61
N TRP A 535 9.64 13.70 -21.62
CA TRP A 535 10.13 15.07 -21.77
C TRP A 535 11.65 15.08 -22.01
N LEU A 536 12.40 14.29 -21.28
CA LEU A 536 13.86 14.18 -21.45
C LEU A 536 14.24 13.68 -22.85
N CYS A 537 13.44 12.77 -23.42
CA CYS A 537 13.58 12.30 -24.80
C CYS A 537 13.06 13.30 -25.87
N GLY A 538 12.46 14.42 -25.48
CA GLY A 538 11.89 15.44 -26.40
C GLY A 538 10.48 15.15 -26.89
N ARG A 539 9.82 14.14 -26.34
CA ARG A 539 8.45 13.71 -26.68
C ARG A 539 7.42 14.48 -25.84
N ARG A 540 7.36 15.81 -26.03
CA ARG A 540 6.59 16.72 -25.17
C ARG A 540 5.09 16.40 -25.10
N VAL A 541 4.46 16.10 -26.23
CA VAL A 541 3.00 15.83 -26.27
C VAL A 541 2.67 14.62 -25.44
N GLU A 542 3.41 13.53 -25.63
CA GLU A 542 3.23 12.30 -24.88
C GLU A 542 3.57 12.47 -23.40
N SER A 543 4.59 13.29 -23.08
CA SER A 543 4.91 13.68 -21.71
C SER A 543 3.73 14.34 -21.01
N LEU A 544 3.05 15.29 -21.66
CA LEU A 544 1.89 15.95 -21.09
C LEU A 544 0.73 14.96 -20.87
N THR A 545 0.47 14.06 -21.82
CA THR A 545 -0.58 13.03 -21.67
C THR A 545 -0.32 12.14 -20.44
N GLU A 546 0.91 11.67 -20.26
CA GLU A 546 1.25 10.85 -19.09
C GLU A 546 1.11 11.63 -17.77
N LEU A 547 1.52 12.90 -17.76
CA LEU A 547 1.41 13.75 -16.58
C LEU A 547 -0.04 14.13 -16.27
N GLU A 548 -0.88 14.33 -17.27
CA GLU A 548 -2.33 14.53 -17.13
C GLU A 548 -2.97 13.27 -16.54
N THR A 549 -2.61 12.07 -17.03
CA THR A 549 -3.04 10.81 -16.45
C THR A 549 -2.63 10.68 -14.98
N ALA A 550 -1.40 11.07 -14.61
CA ALA A 550 -0.95 11.04 -13.22
C ALA A 550 -1.83 11.88 -12.30
N VAL A 551 -2.22 13.09 -12.70
CA VAL A 551 -3.07 13.97 -11.89
C VAL A 551 -4.56 13.60 -11.95
N GLU A 552 -5.02 12.95 -13.01
CA GLU A 552 -6.37 12.36 -13.09
C GLU A 552 -6.51 11.15 -12.12
N LEU A 553 -5.51 10.28 -12.08
CA LEU A 553 -5.46 9.16 -11.12
C LEU A 553 -5.45 9.65 -9.68
N SER A 554 -4.69 10.71 -9.39
CA SER A 554 -4.62 11.32 -8.08
C SER A 554 -4.50 12.85 -8.17
N PRO A 555 -5.61 13.59 -8.05
CA PRO A 555 -5.61 15.06 -8.07
C PRO A 555 -4.75 15.68 -6.95
N ASN A 556 -4.43 14.93 -5.90
CA ASN A 556 -3.59 15.35 -4.77
C ASN A 556 -2.09 15.04 -4.98
N PHE A 557 -1.71 14.53 -6.14
CA PHE A 557 -0.32 14.19 -6.41
C PHE A 557 0.50 15.43 -6.80
N ALA A 558 1.07 16.11 -5.81
CA ALA A 558 1.80 17.38 -5.97
C ALA A 558 2.90 17.33 -7.03
N LEU A 559 3.67 16.22 -7.12
CA LEU A 559 4.75 16.08 -8.10
C LEU A 559 4.25 15.99 -9.55
N GLY A 560 3.04 15.46 -9.77
CA GLY A 560 2.38 15.46 -11.08
C GLY A 560 2.10 16.88 -11.54
N HIS A 561 1.46 17.70 -10.70
CA HIS A 561 1.20 19.11 -10.97
C HIS A 561 2.50 19.92 -11.14
N TYR A 562 3.53 19.64 -10.32
CA TYR A 562 4.83 20.28 -10.50
C TYR A 562 5.43 19.97 -11.86
N MET A 563 5.37 18.73 -12.33
CA MET A 563 5.97 18.37 -13.60
C MET A 563 5.17 18.94 -14.80
N LEU A 564 3.84 19.01 -14.71
CA LEU A 564 3.00 19.77 -15.68
C LEU A 564 3.42 21.24 -15.74
N ALA A 565 3.64 21.86 -14.57
CA ALA A 565 4.14 23.24 -14.51
C ALA A 565 5.52 23.37 -15.19
N PHE A 566 6.42 22.41 -14.93
CA PHE A 566 7.77 22.40 -15.49
C PHE A 566 7.74 22.31 -17.02
N VAL A 567 7.01 21.36 -17.60
CA VAL A 567 6.91 21.20 -19.06
C VAL A 567 6.29 22.45 -19.72
N ASN A 568 5.23 22.99 -19.13
CA ASN A 568 4.57 24.17 -19.64
C ASN A 568 5.41 25.44 -19.50
N SER A 569 6.21 25.58 -18.45
CA SER A 569 7.11 26.74 -18.23
C SER A 569 8.26 26.78 -19.23
N THR A 570 8.75 25.62 -19.68
CA THR A 570 9.86 25.54 -20.63
C THR A 570 9.44 25.76 -22.08
N SER A 571 8.32 25.16 -22.52
CA SER A 571 7.94 25.14 -23.94
C SER A 571 6.43 25.08 -24.21
N GLY A 572 5.57 25.15 -23.17
CA GLY A 572 4.12 25.15 -23.30
C GLY A 572 3.47 26.50 -23.00
N ASP A 573 2.26 26.47 -22.41
CA ASP A 573 1.53 27.66 -21.97
C ASP A 573 2.05 28.14 -20.59
N PRO A 574 2.64 29.36 -20.50
CA PRO A 574 3.15 29.87 -19.23
C PRO A 574 2.04 30.14 -18.21
N ARG A 575 0.80 30.44 -18.62
CA ARG A 575 -0.32 30.61 -17.69
C ARG A 575 -0.76 29.26 -17.08
N ALA A 576 -0.79 28.20 -17.87
CA ALA A 576 -1.02 26.85 -17.35
C ALA A 576 0.11 26.43 -16.38
N ALA A 577 1.37 26.76 -16.71
CA ALA A 577 2.51 26.52 -15.80
C ALA A 577 2.31 27.19 -14.44
N MET A 578 1.85 28.45 -14.41
CA MET A 578 1.57 29.17 -13.15
C MET A 578 0.49 28.48 -12.34
N ARG A 579 -0.65 28.13 -12.97
CA ARG A 579 -1.75 27.43 -12.26
C ARG A 579 -1.28 26.11 -11.64
N SER A 580 -0.60 25.28 -12.42
CA SER A 580 -0.10 23.99 -11.94
C SER A 580 0.99 24.13 -10.86
N SER A 581 1.87 25.13 -10.97
CA SER A 581 2.88 25.44 -9.95
C SER A 581 2.24 25.88 -8.63
N ASP A 582 1.24 26.76 -8.70
CA ASP A 582 0.53 27.22 -7.49
C ASP A 582 -0.22 26.07 -6.83
N HIS A 583 -0.90 25.24 -7.62
CA HIS A 583 -1.61 24.09 -7.10
C HIS A 583 -0.65 23.07 -6.45
N SER A 584 0.48 22.75 -7.11
CA SER A 584 1.50 21.87 -6.54
C SER A 584 2.03 22.37 -5.19
N ARG A 585 2.33 23.67 -5.08
CA ARG A 585 2.80 24.27 -3.82
C ARG A 585 1.73 24.31 -2.73
N HIS A 586 0.46 24.45 -3.13
CA HIS A 586 -0.65 24.40 -2.21
C HIS A 586 -0.82 23.00 -1.63
N LEU A 587 -0.69 21.96 -2.46
CA LEU A 587 -0.74 20.57 -2.02
C LEU A 587 0.45 20.18 -1.14
N SER A 588 1.67 20.68 -1.41
CA SER A 588 2.89 20.28 -0.69
C SER A 588 3.79 21.51 -0.43
N PRO A 589 3.47 22.35 0.56
CA PRO A 589 4.19 23.60 0.84
C PRO A 589 5.62 23.40 1.38
N PHE A 590 5.92 22.21 1.92
CA PHE A 590 7.23 21.85 2.45
C PHE A 590 7.93 20.77 1.61
N ASP A 591 7.50 20.57 0.37
CA ASP A 591 8.07 19.58 -0.54
C ASP A 591 9.58 19.76 -0.71
N PRO A 592 10.37 18.67 -0.70
CA PRO A 592 11.80 18.75 -1.00
C PRO A 592 12.12 19.36 -2.37
N MET A 593 11.16 19.31 -3.32
CA MET A 593 11.26 19.89 -4.67
C MET A 593 10.71 21.32 -4.77
N LEU A 594 10.40 21.97 -3.65
CA LEU A 594 9.81 23.32 -3.64
C LEU A 594 10.65 24.35 -4.43
N PHE A 595 11.98 24.19 -4.45
CA PHE A 595 12.85 25.03 -5.28
C PHE A 595 12.47 24.97 -6.77
N GLY A 596 12.14 23.77 -7.27
CA GLY A 596 11.72 23.56 -8.66
C GLY A 596 10.34 24.13 -8.94
N MET A 597 9.37 23.95 -8.01
CA MET A 597 8.04 24.54 -8.12
C MET A 597 8.10 26.08 -8.22
N LEU A 598 8.93 26.72 -7.39
CA LEU A 598 9.18 28.16 -7.45
C LEU A 598 9.92 28.58 -8.73
N GLY A 599 10.90 27.79 -9.17
CA GLY A 599 11.64 28.01 -10.43
C GLY A 599 10.76 27.94 -11.66
N THR A 600 9.81 27.00 -11.73
CA THR A 600 8.83 26.92 -12.84
C THR A 600 7.93 28.14 -12.90
N ARG A 601 7.53 28.66 -11.76
CA ARG A 601 6.74 29.91 -11.69
C ARG A 601 7.56 31.10 -12.18
N ALA A 602 8.84 31.20 -11.78
CA ALA A 602 9.75 32.23 -12.25
C ALA A 602 9.91 32.20 -13.78
N MET A 603 10.13 31.02 -14.36
CA MET A 603 10.22 30.85 -15.82
C MET A 603 8.92 31.22 -16.55
N ALA A 604 7.77 30.94 -15.97
CA ALA A 604 6.49 31.31 -16.53
C ALA A 604 6.30 32.84 -16.55
N HIS A 605 6.59 33.54 -15.45
CA HIS A 605 6.58 35.02 -15.41
C HIS A 605 7.57 35.63 -16.40
N LEU A 606 8.77 35.10 -16.50
CA LEU A 606 9.77 35.55 -17.47
C LEU A 606 9.24 35.47 -18.90
N ARG A 607 8.62 34.36 -19.31
CA ARG A 607 8.02 34.20 -20.65
C ARG A 607 6.81 35.07 -20.89
N LEU A 608 6.14 35.58 -19.86
CA LEU A 608 5.07 36.56 -19.93
C LEU A 608 5.61 37.99 -19.96
N GLY A 609 6.94 38.20 -19.91
CA GLY A 609 7.55 39.54 -19.88
C GLY A 609 7.45 40.25 -18.53
N GLN A 610 7.06 39.52 -17.46
CA GLN A 610 6.92 40.01 -16.08
C GLN A 610 8.26 39.79 -15.34
N PHE A 611 9.26 40.63 -15.68
CA PHE A 611 10.66 40.36 -15.26
C PHE A 611 10.91 40.57 -13.77
N GLU A 612 10.26 41.54 -13.13
CA GLU A 612 10.41 41.76 -11.67
C GLU A 612 9.81 40.61 -10.89
N GLU A 613 8.60 40.15 -11.23
CA GLU A 613 7.95 39.02 -10.60
C GLU A 613 8.77 37.75 -10.87
N ALA A 614 9.33 37.57 -12.08
CA ALA A 614 10.21 36.46 -12.39
C ALA A 614 11.45 36.43 -11.49
N ALA A 615 12.09 37.60 -11.29
CA ALA A 615 13.25 37.73 -10.41
C ALA A 615 12.90 37.41 -8.96
N ASP A 616 11.79 37.93 -8.44
CA ASP A 616 11.37 37.67 -7.05
C ASP A 616 11.08 36.17 -6.79
N TRP A 617 10.41 35.51 -7.74
CA TRP A 617 10.16 34.06 -7.61
C TRP A 617 11.43 33.24 -7.76
N ALA A 618 12.34 33.64 -8.66
CA ALA A 618 13.61 32.96 -8.86
C ALA A 618 14.54 33.07 -7.64
N VAL A 619 14.58 34.24 -6.99
CA VAL A 619 15.35 34.44 -5.73
C VAL A 619 14.76 33.54 -4.61
N LYS A 620 13.43 33.45 -4.47
CA LYS A 620 12.79 32.55 -3.52
C LYS A 620 13.12 31.08 -3.82
N ALA A 621 13.21 30.70 -5.09
CA ALA A 621 13.63 29.34 -5.49
C ALA A 621 15.09 29.07 -5.11
N ALA A 622 15.99 29.99 -5.43
CA ALA A 622 17.42 29.88 -5.14
C ALA A 622 17.77 29.87 -3.64
N ALA A 623 16.91 30.44 -2.80
CA ALA A 623 17.07 30.44 -1.35
C ALA A 623 16.71 29.09 -0.69
N ARG A 624 16.24 28.09 -1.44
CA ARG A 624 15.88 26.79 -0.86
C ARG A 624 17.10 25.89 -0.68
N PRO A 625 17.13 25.03 0.36
CA PRO A 625 18.31 24.22 0.69
C PRO A 625 18.81 23.31 -0.43
N ASN A 626 17.90 22.82 -1.29
CA ASN A 626 18.21 21.86 -2.35
C ASN A 626 18.34 22.53 -3.74
N ALA A 627 18.42 23.87 -3.80
CA ALA A 627 18.58 24.60 -5.07
C ALA A 627 19.91 24.26 -5.73
N HIS A 628 19.85 23.58 -6.87
CA HIS A 628 21.02 23.20 -7.66
C HIS A 628 21.41 24.31 -8.66
N VAL A 629 22.54 24.15 -9.34
CA VAL A 629 23.13 25.14 -10.21
C VAL A 629 22.18 25.74 -11.25
N HIS A 630 21.29 24.93 -11.85
CA HIS A 630 20.33 25.43 -12.83
C HIS A 630 19.27 26.36 -12.22
N ILE A 631 18.90 26.16 -10.94
CA ILE A 631 18.01 27.08 -10.22
C ILE A 631 18.69 28.42 -9.96
N LEU A 632 19.98 28.40 -9.60
CA LEU A 632 20.78 29.62 -9.47
C LEU A 632 20.91 30.35 -10.83
N ALA A 633 21.04 29.60 -11.93
CA ALA A 633 21.08 30.18 -13.29
C ALA A 633 19.73 30.85 -13.67
N ILE A 634 18.58 30.23 -13.34
CA ILE A 634 17.28 30.86 -13.50
C ILE A 634 17.23 32.20 -12.73
N ALA A 635 17.73 32.24 -11.48
CA ALA A 635 17.76 33.47 -10.69
C ALA A 635 18.67 34.54 -11.31
N ALA A 636 19.88 34.16 -11.76
CA ALA A 636 20.81 35.09 -12.41
C ALA A 636 20.19 35.72 -13.67
N HIS A 637 19.57 34.92 -14.54
CA HIS A 637 18.96 35.42 -15.77
C HIS A 637 17.71 36.27 -15.53
N CYS A 638 16.82 35.87 -14.59
CA CYS A 638 15.63 36.64 -14.25
C CYS A 638 16.01 38.01 -13.66
N LEU A 639 16.99 38.05 -12.75
CA LEU A 639 17.51 39.30 -12.14
C LEU A 639 18.14 40.22 -13.17
N ALA A 640 18.92 39.65 -14.11
CA ALA A 640 19.50 40.44 -15.19
C ALA A 640 18.45 41.12 -16.04
N LEU A 641 17.42 40.38 -16.45
CA LEU A 641 16.31 40.93 -17.26
C LEU A 641 15.44 41.94 -16.50
N ALA A 642 15.36 41.84 -15.16
CA ALA A 642 14.72 42.84 -14.31
C ALA A 642 15.60 44.08 -14.05
N GLY A 643 16.83 44.14 -14.62
CA GLY A 643 17.78 45.25 -14.37
C GLY A 643 18.50 45.16 -13.04
N ARG A 644 18.33 44.14 -12.24
CA ARG A 644 18.98 43.89 -10.94
C ARG A 644 20.36 43.24 -11.14
N VAL A 645 21.23 43.88 -11.94
CA VAL A 645 22.48 43.32 -12.47
C VAL A 645 23.47 42.94 -11.38
N ASN A 646 23.55 43.70 -10.29
CA ASN A 646 24.48 43.39 -9.18
C ASN A 646 24.13 42.09 -8.47
N GLU A 647 22.83 41.85 -8.23
CA GLU A 647 22.32 40.62 -7.64
C GLU A 647 22.52 39.45 -8.60
N ALA A 648 22.28 39.67 -9.89
CA ALA A 648 22.52 38.67 -10.93
C ALA A 648 23.98 38.19 -10.96
N HIS A 649 24.95 39.12 -10.89
CA HIS A 649 26.38 38.77 -10.77
C HIS A 649 26.72 37.98 -9.51
N ALA A 650 26.05 38.25 -8.37
CA ALA A 650 26.25 37.48 -7.16
C ALA A 650 25.83 36.00 -7.32
N PHE A 651 24.74 35.74 -8.03
CA PHE A 651 24.33 34.37 -8.36
C PHE A 651 25.27 33.74 -9.42
N ALA A 652 25.70 34.47 -10.43
CA ALA A 652 26.69 33.97 -11.39
C ALA A 652 27.99 33.54 -10.70
N ALA A 653 28.46 34.32 -9.74
CA ALA A 653 29.65 33.96 -8.93
C ALA A 653 29.43 32.68 -8.09
N GLN A 654 28.22 32.48 -7.54
CA GLN A 654 27.88 31.25 -6.81
C GLN A 654 27.86 30.04 -7.75
N ILE A 655 27.35 30.19 -8.97
CA ILE A 655 27.32 29.12 -9.98
C ILE A 655 28.77 28.70 -10.31
N HIS A 656 29.65 29.64 -10.66
CA HIS A 656 31.05 29.33 -10.98
C HIS A 656 31.86 28.79 -9.80
N LYS A 657 31.50 29.17 -8.56
CA LYS A 657 32.08 28.54 -7.37
C LYS A 657 31.68 27.07 -7.23
N ALA A 658 30.41 26.73 -7.55
CA ALA A 658 29.90 25.36 -7.48
C ALA A 658 30.35 24.50 -8.68
N VAL A 659 30.32 25.06 -9.88
CA VAL A 659 30.68 24.43 -11.15
C VAL A 659 31.51 25.44 -11.97
N PRO A 660 32.87 25.40 -11.86
CA PRO A 660 33.74 26.38 -12.48
C PRO A 660 33.57 26.53 -13.99
N ASP A 661 33.30 25.45 -14.69
CA ASP A 661 33.17 25.39 -16.15
C ASP A 661 31.71 25.56 -16.65
N TYR A 662 30.80 25.98 -15.78
CA TYR A 662 29.39 26.14 -16.16
C TYR A 662 29.18 27.22 -17.20
N ARG A 663 28.52 26.89 -18.32
CA ARG A 663 28.22 27.76 -19.46
C ARG A 663 26.74 27.87 -19.74
N LEU A 664 26.36 28.85 -20.52
CA LEU A 664 25.00 29.03 -20.99
C LEU A 664 24.50 27.82 -21.79
N ASP A 665 25.38 27.15 -22.55
CA ASP A 665 25.05 25.94 -23.27
C ASP A 665 24.70 24.78 -22.34
N ASP A 666 25.25 24.73 -21.14
CA ASP A 666 24.88 23.72 -20.11
C ASP A 666 23.46 23.95 -19.63
N PHE A 667 23.09 25.23 -19.45
CA PHE A 667 21.71 25.59 -19.11
C PHE A 667 20.73 25.21 -20.22
N PHE A 668 21.02 25.56 -21.48
CA PHE A 668 20.15 25.23 -22.61
C PHE A 668 20.10 23.73 -22.90
N SER A 669 21.17 23.00 -22.64
CA SER A 669 21.17 21.55 -22.80
C SER A 669 20.35 20.85 -21.72
N ALA A 670 20.31 21.38 -20.50
CA ALA A 670 19.51 20.80 -19.42
C ALA A 670 18.02 20.96 -19.69
N PHE A 671 17.57 22.15 -20.11
CA PHE A 671 16.17 22.46 -20.38
C PHE A 671 15.85 22.33 -21.87
N ARG A 672 14.60 21.98 -22.19
CA ARG A 672 14.09 21.96 -23.56
C ARG A 672 13.20 23.20 -23.78
N PHE A 673 13.84 24.35 -23.87
CA PHE A 673 13.15 25.62 -24.03
C PHE A 673 12.55 25.82 -25.43
N SER A 674 11.43 26.54 -25.52
CA SER A 674 10.91 27.10 -26.76
C SER A 674 11.85 28.22 -27.25
N PRO A 675 11.85 28.54 -28.56
CA PRO A 675 12.71 29.58 -29.14
C PRO A 675 12.56 30.96 -28.50
N ASP A 676 11.35 31.34 -28.09
CA ASP A 676 11.07 32.56 -27.34
C ASP A 676 11.78 32.60 -25.99
N ALA A 677 11.70 31.49 -25.21
CA ALA A 677 12.38 31.35 -23.91
C ALA A 677 13.91 31.40 -24.09
N VAL A 678 14.46 30.69 -25.08
CA VAL A 678 15.91 30.72 -25.39
C VAL A 678 16.36 32.15 -25.66
N SER A 679 15.61 32.93 -26.45
CA SER A 679 15.94 34.34 -26.78
C SER A 679 15.99 35.22 -25.52
N LEU A 680 15.02 35.02 -24.58
CA LEU A 680 14.96 35.79 -23.33
C LEU A 680 16.14 35.42 -22.41
N PHE A 681 16.42 34.13 -22.18
CA PHE A 681 17.51 33.69 -21.33
C PHE A 681 18.88 34.11 -21.91
N ARG A 682 19.06 34.07 -23.24
CA ARG A 682 20.27 34.59 -23.92
C ARG A 682 20.49 36.06 -23.65
N LYS A 683 19.43 36.87 -23.79
CA LYS A 683 19.47 38.30 -23.48
C LYS A 683 19.86 38.59 -22.03
N GLY A 684 19.36 37.77 -21.06
CA GLY A 684 19.74 37.87 -19.65
C GLY A 684 21.21 37.49 -19.44
N ALA A 685 21.69 36.43 -20.10
CA ALA A 685 23.09 35.99 -20.00
C ALA A 685 24.08 37.02 -20.53
N GLU A 686 23.75 37.69 -21.65
CA GLU A 686 24.57 38.76 -22.23
C GLU A 686 24.80 39.91 -21.24
N GLN A 687 23.79 40.30 -20.45
CA GLN A 687 23.88 41.39 -19.49
C GLN A 687 24.84 41.09 -18.33
N ILE A 688 25.02 39.82 -18.00
CA ILE A 688 25.92 39.38 -16.89
C ILE A 688 27.19 38.69 -17.39
N ARG A 689 27.47 38.75 -18.69
CA ARG A 689 28.64 38.12 -19.35
C ARG A 689 28.79 36.62 -19.01
N MET A 690 27.68 35.93 -18.93
CA MET A 690 27.61 34.49 -18.65
C MET A 690 27.38 33.72 -19.97
N ALA A 691 28.17 34.08 -21.00
CA ALA A 691 28.03 33.52 -22.35
C ALA A 691 28.83 32.23 -22.54
#